data_ad5e2878d30e152d011d36da8a0e5b4e
#
_entry.id   ad5e2878d30e152d011d36da8a0e5b4e
#
_cell.length_a   1.000
_cell.length_b   1.000
_cell.length_c   1.000
_cell.angle_alpha   90.00
_cell.angle_beta   90.00
_cell.angle_gamma   90.00
#
_symmetry.space_group_name_H-M   'P 1'
#
loop_
_entity.id
_entity.type
_entity.pdbx_description
1 polymer ?
#
loop_
_entity_poly.entity_id
_entity_poly.type
_entity_poly.pdbx_seq_one_letter_code
_entity_poly.pdbx_strand_id
1 'polypeptide(L)'
;MKTRKPHTRRLLGSPVQLAVLALLAGAGSAYAQSAQTNAQNAQAASSVLPEVVITATKRATTLQSTPIAVTSISAAELDKHHVQTVQDIAALVPSFQGTTQGDHGVITMTLRGIGNDSAKTEYADPEIAIFVDGIYAPRAEGAAALLFDMDSIEVLRGPQGTLWGRNSTVGAVNMQTAKPVLNEQFGSVQGGLGSYNKISGRANFNVPLGDTAAMRVAVVHEAHDGYVDFQAPTRYSVAQQQAAYLAGGGAIANFQPINYNLFTQGGQKYNAQDQSAARVSFLFKPSTALSWNVSYEKFIDRGTPSMDLMQTPRSGQSLWSALIDTAPYLKRDADTVRSRLDYDMGGMNLTYTAGYSRFTGSSTFDQDRGINVPTSFNTGGSYQEDRTNWSTYTNYSHELSLQSTGKRDVDWILGTYYAAEDNGIRFDIPIINGTQQGTVGWQGSFIQPKETVKSVAVFGQMTANISDALHLTGGIRFTTDERENVGGRGHGWAYDPTVPGRPIDPGLDPAQPGSGFNSGCCNDGKYSNSKTTWLARANYDVNKETMLYASVSTGFKSGSVQDGGATYKPETLTNYEIGIKQTFMGGKVKFNNAIYYSDFKDFQFSAPVLNADGTRSFLTDNAEGAKVSGFESEISAKLTPDDRVQATFAYTDTKLGKLIGLSNDYNLPGPCTIIVIGNGCLDVTGNRLAHAPTFSATVQYEHSFHLGDNATLTPRISLHYETESWLSIFNYGDLDKQAAYTRTDIGLRYNSGKSWYVDGFVRNLENTNIKTSAAGGPTVATAVAQYMAPRTVGINVGYNF
;
A
#
# COMPACT_ATOMS: atom_id res chain seq x y z
N MET A 1 33.63 14.51 -33.93
CA MET A 1 32.18 14.65 -34.28
C MET A 1 31.67 13.32 -34.74
N LYS A 2 31.04 12.54 -33.87
CA LYS A 2 30.24 11.37 -34.22
C LYS A 2 28.89 11.55 -33.50
N THR A 3 27.90 11.85 -34.26
CA THR A 3 26.50 12.02 -33.83
C THR A 3 25.98 10.70 -33.29
N ARG A 4 25.68 10.64 -31.98
CA ARG A 4 24.93 9.54 -31.36
C ARG A 4 23.45 9.67 -31.78
N LYS A 5 22.93 8.64 -32.44
CA LYS A 5 21.50 8.49 -32.71
C LYS A 5 20.74 8.33 -31.39
N PRO A 6 19.54 8.87 -31.26
CA PRO A 6 18.69 8.61 -30.09
C PRO A 6 18.33 7.13 -30.02
N HIS A 7 18.41 6.52 -28.85
CA HIS A 7 17.93 5.18 -28.59
C HIS A 7 16.42 5.16 -28.72
N THR A 8 15.92 4.63 -29.81
CA THR A 8 14.51 4.22 -29.94
C THR A 8 14.26 3.12 -28.90
N ARG A 9 13.41 3.39 -27.91
CA ARG A 9 12.86 2.38 -26.99
C ARG A 9 12.31 1.21 -27.82
N ARG A 10 12.78 0.01 -27.56
CA ARG A 10 12.16 -1.21 -28.09
C ARG A 10 10.85 -1.42 -27.34
N LEU A 11 9.74 -1.00 -27.95
CA LEU A 11 8.36 -1.21 -27.48
C LEU A 11 7.89 -2.68 -27.46
N LEU A 12 8.78 -3.62 -27.72
CA LEU A 12 8.46 -5.05 -27.85
C LEU A 12 9.37 -5.89 -26.96
N GLY A 13 8.99 -6.13 -25.71
CA GLY A 13 9.84 -6.86 -24.79
C GLY A 13 9.18 -7.92 -23.90
N SER A 14 7.88 -7.87 -23.64
CA SER A 14 7.24 -8.89 -22.80
C SER A 14 5.98 -9.47 -23.45
N PRO A 15 5.67 -10.76 -23.18
CA PRO A 15 4.44 -11.40 -23.69
C PRO A 15 3.15 -10.66 -23.29
N VAL A 16 3.17 -9.97 -22.16
CA VAL A 16 2.03 -9.17 -21.67
C VAL A 16 1.84 -7.89 -22.48
N GLN A 17 2.94 -7.21 -22.86
CA GLN A 17 2.87 -6.02 -23.72
C GLN A 17 2.36 -6.38 -25.12
N LEU A 18 2.76 -7.54 -25.64
CA LEU A 18 2.25 -8.07 -26.91
C LEU A 18 0.77 -8.48 -26.83
N ALA A 19 0.32 -9.04 -25.70
CA ALA A 19 -1.09 -9.39 -25.47
C ALA A 19 -1.97 -8.14 -25.37
N VAL A 20 -1.51 -7.07 -24.70
CA VAL A 20 -2.20 -5.77 -24.63
C VAL A 20 -2.33 -5.15 -26.03
N LEU A 21 -1.26 -5.14 -26.82
CA LEU A 21 -1.27 -4.64 -28.20
C LEU A 21 -2.15 -5.48 -29.13
N ALA A 22 -2.15 -6.81 -28.98
CA ALA A 22 -2.98 -7.72 -29.77
C ALA A 22 -4.48 -7.56 -29.46
N LEU A 23 -4.85 -7.34 -28.17
CA LEU A 23 -6.22 -7.07 -27.77
C LEU A 23 -6.69 -5.69 -28.23
N LEU A 24 -5.85 -4.67 -28.21
CA LEU A 24 -6.15 -3.34 -28.73
C LEU A 24 -6.29 -3.34 -30.27
N ALA A 25 -5.55 -4.20 -30.97
CA ALA A 25 -5.63 -4.33 -32.43
C ALA A 25 -6.80 -5.22 -32.91
N GLY A 26 -7.23 -6.19 -32.08
CA GLY A 26 -8.30 -7.13 -32.40
C GLY A 26 -9.74 -6.60 -32.22
N ALA A 27 -9.91 -5.46 -31.57
CA ALA A 27 -11.22 -4.88 -31.28
C ALA A 27 -11.96 -4.27 -32.49
N GLY A 28 -11.37 -4.32 -33.67
CA GLY A 28 -11.91 -3.67 -34.89
C GLY A 28 -12.98 -4.44 -35.67
N SER A 29 -13.42 -5.62 -35.27
CA SER A 29 -14.28 -6.46 -36.10
C SER A 29 -15.37 -7.28 -35.40
N ALA A 30 -15.92 -6.80 -34.27
CA ALA A 30 -17.07 -7.47 -33.66
C ALA A 30 -18.32 -6.56 -33.66
N TYR A 31 -19.24 -6.80 -34.59
CA TYR A 31 -20.60 -6.30 -34.46
C TYR A 31 -21.32 -7.07 -33.37
N ALA A 32 -21.48 -6.46 -32.19
CA ALA A 32 -22.37 -6.98 -31.16
C ALA A 32 -23.45 -5.94 -30.83
N GLN A 33 -24.67 -6.37 -30.98
CA GLN A 33 -25.87 -5.58 -30.75
C GLN A 33 -26.18 -5.44 -29.27
N SER A 34 -26.46 -4.24 -28.85
CA SER A 34 -26.66 -3.72 -27.50
C SER A 34 -27.81 -4.35 -26.70
N ALA A 35 -27.50 -4.98 -25.58
CA ALA A 35 -28.48 -5.25 -24.51
C ALA A 35 -28.19 -4.50 -23.18
N GLN A 36 -26.98 -4.01 -22.96
CA GLN A 36 -26.58 -3.31 -21.72
C GLN A 36 -26.96 -1.82 -21.65
N THR A 37 -27.35 -1.20 -22.75
CA THR A 37 -27.71 0.24 -22.80
C THR A 37 -28.96 0.55 -21.94
N ASN A 38 -29.82 -0.42 -21.69
CA ASN A 38 -31.06 -0.19 -20.96
C ASN A 38 -30.90 -0.18 -19.42
N ALA A 39 -29.93 -0.90 -18.86
CA ALA A 39 -29.72 -0.94 -17.41
C ALA A 39 -28.97 0.29 -16.89
N GLN A 40 -27.96 0.78 -17.61
CA GLN A 40 -27.24 1.99 -17.24
C GLN A 40 -28.07 3.27 -17.46
N ASN A 41 -28.88 3.31 -18.52
CA ASN A 41 -29.77 4.44 -18.78
C ASN A 41 -30.97 4.50 -17.83
N ALA A 42 -31.46 3.36 -17.30
CA ALA A 42 -32.50 3.33 -16.28
C ALA A 42 -31.98 3.81 -14.91
N GLN A 43 -30.72 3.60 -14.63
CA GLN A 43 -30.08 4.03 -13.38
C GLN A 43 -29.76 5.54 -13.35
N ALA A 44 -29.54 6.16 -14.50
CA ALA A 44 -29.33 7.62 -14.61
C ALA A 44 -30.62 8.44 -14.30
N ALA A 45 -31.78 7.90 -14.53
CA ALA A 45 -33.05 8.58 -14.32
C ALA A 45 -33.59 8.48 -12.87
N SER A 46 -33.05 7.61 -12.03
CA SER A 46 -33.48 7.48 -10.63
C SER A 46 -32.86 8.56 -9.75
N SER A 47 -33.70 9.28 -9.01
CA SER A 47 -33.24 10.22 -7.98
C SER A 47 -32.79 9.55 -6.66
N VAL A 48 -32.85 8.23 -6.59
CA VAL A 48 -32.50 7.42 -5.40
C VAL A 48 -31.07 6.90 -5.56
N LEU A 49 -30.28 6.92 -4.48
CA LEU A 49 -28.97 6.28 -4.45
C LEU A 49 -29.11 4.78 -4.56
N PRO A 50 -28.30 4.10 -5.40
CA PRO A 50 -28.34 2.65 -5.51
C PRO A 50 -28.02 1.98 -4.17
N GLU A 51 -28.60 0.82 -3.97
CA GLU A 51 -28.24 -0.04 -2.84
C GLU A 51 -26.85 -0.63 -3.10
N VAL A 52 -25.96 -0.47 -2.12
CA VAL A 52 -24.59 -0.99 -2.21
C VAL A 52 -24.53 -2.29 -1.43
N VAL A 53 -24.21 -3.39 -2.12
CA VAL A 53 -23.98 -4.68 -1.50
C VAL A 53 -22.50 -4.79 -1.15
N ILE A 54 -22.21 -5.27 0.05
CA ILE A 54 -20.86 -5.47 0.58
C ILE A 54 -20.69 -6.90 1.09
N THR A 55 -19.43 -7.32 1.19
CA THR A 55 -19.04 -8.66 1.68
C THR A 55 -18.20 -8.59 2.96
N ALA A 56 -18.18 -7.46 3.59
CA ALA A 56 -17.37 -7.14 4.78
C ALA A 56 -17.53 -8.13 5.95
N THR A 57 -18.71 -8.71 6.10
CA THR A 57 -19.02 -9.74 7.12
C THR A 57 -18.97 -11.17 6.59
N LYS A 58 -18.29 -11.41 5.46
CA LYS A 58 -18.24 -12.69 4.70
C LYS A 58 -19.64 -13.17 4.24
N ARG A 59 -20.60 -12.27 4.26
CA ARG A 59 -21.96 -12.43 3.72
C ARG A 59 -22.26 -11.24 2.83
N ALA A 60 -23.01 -11.47 1.77
CA ALA A 60 -23.55 -10.38 0.97
C ALA A 60 -24.67 -9.70 1.77
N THR A 61 -24.44 -8.47 2.20
CA THR A 61 -25.37 -7.62 2.95
C THR A 61 -25.36 -6.22 2.35
N THR A 62 -26.37 -5.41 2.63
CA THR A 62 -26.35 -4.03 2.17
C THR A 62 -25.49 -3.17 3.09
N LEU A 63 -24.86 -2.13 2.53
CA LEU A 63 -24.04 -1.20 3.30
C LEU A 63 -24.83 -0.60 4.49
N GLN A 64 -26.10 -0.29 4.30
CA GLN A 64 -26.94 0.32 5.33
C GLN A 64 -27.41 -0.66 6.41
N SER A 65 -27.55 -1.95 6.09
CA SER A 65 -27.91 -2.98 7.06
C SER A 65 -26.70 -3.63 7.77
N THR A 66 -25.48 -3.26 7.43
CA THR A 66 -24.27 -3.84 8.03
C THR A 66 -23.78 -2.96 9.20
N PRO A 67 -23.82 -3.44 10.45
CA PRO A 67 -23.54 -2.63 11.65
C PRO A 67 -22.03 -2.52 11.96
N ILE A 68 -21.25 -2.00 11.01
CA ILE A 68 -19.81 -1.70 11.12
C ILE A 68 -19.50 -0.43 10.36
N ALA A 69 -18.41 0.25 10.74
CA ALA A 69 -17.84 1.33 9.96
C ALA A 69 -17.15 0.74 8.72
N VAL A 70 -17.70 0.96 7.53
CA VAL A 70 -17.18 0.46 6.26
C VAL A 70 -17.46 1.44 5.13
N THR A 71 -16.44 1.72 4.33
CA THR A 71 -16.56 2.47 3.06
C THR A 71 -16.52 1.46 1.91
N SER A 72 -17.45 1.55 0.99
CA SER A 72 -17.46 0.74 -0.23
C SER A 72 -17.34 1.64 -1.45
N ILE A 73 -16.36 1.38 -2.29
CA ILE A 73 -16.05 2.12 -3.50
C ILE A 73 -16.33 1.19 -4.69
N SER A 74 -17.31 1.53 -5.50
CA SER A 74 -17.71 0.73 -6.66
C SER A 74 -16.74 0.87 -7.85
N ALA A 75 -16.80 -0.06 -8.81
CA ALA A 75 -16.05 0.02 -10.07
C ALA A 75 -16.21 1.38 -10.77
N ALA A 76 -17.42 1.93 -10.79
CA ALA A 76 -17.70 3.23 -11.42
C ALA A 76 -17.03 4.40 -10.67
N GLU A 77 -16.97 4.34 -9.32
CA GLU A 77 -16.24 5.34 -8.52
C GLU A 77 -14.72 5.22 -8.73
N LEU A 78 -14.19 3.97 -8.77
CA LEU A 78 -12.77 3.73 -9.05
C LEU A 78 -12.35 4.29 -10.40
N ASP A 79 -13.15 4.07 -11.46
CA ASP A 79 -12.89 4.63 -12.80
C ASP A 79 -12.99 6.16 -12.79
N LYS A 80 -14.03 6.72 -12.18
CA LYS A 80 -14.28 8.17 -12.09
C LYS A 80 -13.16 8.92 -11.39
N HIS A 81 -12.62 8.37 -10.32
CA HIS A 81 -11.53 8.96 -9.54
C HIS A 81 -10.14 8.54 -10.05
N HIS A 82 -10.09 7.79 -11.16
CA HIS A 82 -8.83 7.28 -11.73
C HIS A 82 -7.97 6.54 -10.70
N VAL A 83 -8.61 5.74 -9.85
CA VAL A 83 -7.94 4.95 -8.83
C VAL A 83 -7.12 3.86 -9.52
N GLN A 84 -5.82 3.85 -9.27
CA GLN A 84 -4.87 2.92 -9.86
C GLN A 84 -4.15 2.09 -8.78
N THR A 85 -4.03 2.66 -7.59
CA THR A 85 -3.35 2.04 -6.45
C THR A 85 -4.18 2.20 -5.17
N VAL A 86 -3.80 1.47 -4.13
CA VAL A 86 -4.42 1.63 -2.80
C VAL A 86 -4.20 3.04 -2.22
N GLN A 87 -3.15 3.74 -2.62
CA GLN A 87 -2.92 5.12 -2.20
C GLN A 87 -3.99 6.08 -2.72
N ASP A 88 -4.48 5.83 -3.94
CA ASP A 88 -5.49 6.70 -4.55
C ASP A 88 -6.84 6.66 -3.80
N ILE A 89 -7.12 5.60 -3.04
CA ILE A 89 -8.37 5.52 -2.26
C ILE A 89 -8.33 6.34 -0.97
N ALA A 90 -7.17 6.85 -0.54
CA ALA A 90 -7.03 7.60 0.71
C ALA A 90 -7.97 8.80 0.78
N ALA A 91 -8.15 9.52 -0.33
CA ALA A 91 -9.07 10.66 -0.39
C ALA A 91 -10.57 10.27 -0.37
N LEU A 92 -10.90 9.00 -0.51
CA LEU A 92 -12.28 8.48 -0.57
C LEU A 92 -12.73 7.86 0.75
N VAL A 93 -11.81 7.61 1.69
CA VAL A 93 -12.06 6.87 2.94
C VAL A 93 -11.68 7.74 4.13
N PRO A 94 -12.59 7.98 5.10
CA PRO A 94 -12.25 8.76 6.29
C PRO A 94 -11.14 8.06 7.10
N SER A 95 -10.24 8.86 7.68
CA SER A 95 -9.12 8.41 8.53
C SER A 95 -8.14 7.44 7.86
N PHE A 96 -8.14 7.32 6.54
CA PHE A 96 -7.24 6.44 5.79
C PHE A 96 -6.14 7.25 5.09
N GLN A 97 -4.89 6.80 5.23
CA GLN A 97 -3.73 7.35 4.54
C GLN A 97 -3.03 6.23 3.78
N GLY A 98 -2.55 6.51 2.60
CA GLY A 98 -1.71 5.61 1.82
C GLY A 98 -0.44 6.33 1.40
N THR A 99 0.71 5.85 1.83
CA THR A 99 2.01 6.45 1.53
C THR A 99 2.93 5.40 0.93
N THR A 100 3.93 5.84 0.16
CA THR A 100 5.09 5.00 -0.17
C THR A 100 6.18 5.34 0.83
N GLN A 101 6.82 4.33 1.39
CA GLN A 101 8.02 4.52 2.18
C GLN A 101 9.25 4.08 1.39
N GLY A 102 10.20 5.00 1.29
CA GLY A 102 11.61 4.81 0.90
C GLY A 102 11.77 4.10 -0.43
N ASP A 103 12.72 3.35 -0.39
CA ASP A 103 13.55 2.60 -1.27
C ASP A 103 12.83 1.56 -2.13
N HIS A 104 11.87 0.86 -1.55
CA HIS A 104 11.30 -0.31 -2.22
C HIS A 104 9.93 -0.04 -2.85
N GLY A 105 9.40 1.21 -2.75
CA GLY A 105 8.06 1.54 -3.22
C GLY A 105 6.98 0.70 -2.53
N VAL A 106 7.22 0.33 -1.27
CA VAL A 106 6.28 -0.37 -0.43
C VAL A 106 5.16 0.58 -0.05
N ILE A 107 3.93 0.15 -0.26
CA ILE A 107 2.75 0.92 0.15
C ILE A 107 2.54 0.71 1.65
N THR A 108 2.63 1.79 2.41
CA THR A 108 2.24 1.82 3.82
C THR A 108 0.86 2.43 3.94
N MET A 109 -0.01 1.74 4.65
CA MET A 109 -1.37 2.22 4.94
C MET A 109 -1.48 2.56 6.41
N THR A 110 -2.18 3.65 6.68
CA THR A 110 -2.55 4.07 8.03
C THR A 110 -4.06 4.25 8.10
N LEU A 111 -4.68 3.72 9.12
CA LEU A 111 -6.11 3.83 9.35
C LEU A 111 -6.35 4.24 10.80
N ARG A 112 -7.13 5.33 11.01
CA ARG A 112 -7.36 5.92 12.34
C ARG A 112 -6.04 6.30 13.05
N GLY A 113 -5.01 6.70 12.26
CA GLY A 113 -3.70 7.07 12.79
C GLY A 113 -2.81 5.90 13.20
N ILE A 114 -3.16 4.67 12.85
CA ILE A 114 -2.35 3.47 13.11
C ILE A 114 -1.96 2.85 11.78
N GLY A 115 -0.68 2.60 11.63
CA GLY A 115 -0.11 1.97 10.43
C GLY A 115 1.27 1.40 10.71
N ASN A 116 1.80 0.67 9.74
CA ASN A 116 3.13 0.11 9.85
C ASN A 116 4.16 1.04 9.23
N ASP A 117 4.83 1.84 10.04
CA ASP A 117 5.89 2.76 9.59
C ASP A 117 7.16 2.04 9.13
N SER A 118 7.29 0.75 9.42
CA SER A 118 8.45 -0.06 9.07
C SER A 118 8.11 -1.24 8.18
N ALA A 119 7.32 -1.04 7.15
CA ALA A 119 7.02 -2.07 6.15
C ALA A 119 8.25 -2.63 5.41
N LYS A 120 9.44 -2.16 5.76
CA LYS A 120 10.74 -2.52 5.16
C LYS A 120 11.31 -3.86 5.62
N THR A 121 10.75 -4.46 6.66
CA THR A 121 11.27 -5.70 7.20
C THR A 121 10.36 -6.84 6.86
N GLU A 122 10.91 -7.92 6.37
CA GLU A 122 10.18 -9.12 5.93
C GLU A 122 9.45 -9.80 7.09
N TYR A 123 9.87 -9.53 8.33
CA TYR A 123 9.22 -10.03 9.54
C TYR A 123 8.14 -9.08 10.11
N ALA A 124 8.00 -7.87 9.58
CA ALA A 124 6.99 -6.95 10.06
C ALA A 124 5.63 -7.19 9.37
N ASP A 125 4.65 -7.54 10.16
CA ASP A 125 3.27 -7.67 9.70
C ASP A 125 2.59 -6.31 9.57
N PRO A 126 1.63 -6.14 8.63
CA PRO A 126 0.84 -4.93 8.53
C PRO A 126 -0.20 -4.81 9.65
N GLU A 127 -0.64 -3.59 9.93
CA GLU A 127 -1.78 -3.30 10.83
C GLU A 127 -3.14 -3.42 10.13
N ILE A 128 -3.12 -3.24 8.82
CA ILE A 128 -4.29 -3.27 7.95
C ILE A 128 -4.12 -4.44 6.99
N ALA A 129 -4.96 -5.45 7.14
CA ALA A 129 -4.90 -6.62 6.27
C ALA A 129 -5.48 -6.31 4.88
N ILE A 130 -4.82 -6.80 3.84
CA ILE A 130 -5.30 -6.73 2.46
C ILE A 130 -5.86 -8.10 2.07
N PHE A 131 -7.05 -8.09 1.49
CA PHE A 131 -7.67 -9.27 0.90
C PHE A 131 -8.06 -8.99 -0.54
N VAL A 132 -7.82 -9.96 -1.42
CA VAL A 132 -8.31 -9.93 -2.80
C VAL A 132 -9.17 -11.16 -3.02
N ASP A 133 -10.45 -10.95 -3.34
CA ASP A 133 -11.46 -12.02 -3.45
C ASP A 133 -11.57 -12.89 -2.18
N GLY A 134 -11.36 -12.29 -1.00
CA GLY A 134 -11.38 -12.96 0.30
C GLY A 134 -10.09 -13.71 0.66
N ILE A 135 -9.06 -13.66 -0.17
CA ILE A 135 -7.76 -14.29 0.04
C ILE A 135 -6.78 -13.26 0.60
N TYR A 136 -6.15 -13.58 1.72
CA TYR A 136 -5.17 -12.71 2.37
C TYR A 136 -3.92 -12.51 1.50
N ALA A 137 -3.54 -11.25 1.30
CA ALA A 137 -2.31 -10.83 0.65
C ALA A 137 -1.35 -10.27 1.73
N PRO A 138 -0.40 -11.06 2.23
CA PRO A 138 0.44 -10.68 3.36
C PRO A 138 1.40 -9.53 3.05
N ARG A 139 1.74 -9.34 1.77
CA ARG A 139 2.68 -8.32 1.31
C ARG A 139 2.01 -7.38 0.31
N ALA A 140 2.18 -6.09 0.53
CA ALA A 140 1.56 -5.07 -0.31
C ALA A 140 2.20 -4.95 -1.71
N GLU A 141 3.44 -5.41 -1.87
CA GLU A 141 4.24 -5.24 -3.09
C GLU A 141 3.67 -5.94 -4.32
N GLY A 142 2.93 -7.01 -4.16
CA GLY A 142 2.43 -7.80 -5.29
C GLY A 142 0.94 -7.66 -5.56
N ALA A 143 0.12 -7.82 -4.53
CA ALA A 143 -1.32 -7.96 -4.72
C ALA A 143 -2.09 -6.63 -4.79
N ALA A 144 -1.52 -5.54 -4.26
CA ALA A 144 -2.16 -4.23 -4.19
C ALA A 144 -1.49 -3.17 -5.06
N ALA A 145 -0.42 -3.53 -5.81
CA ALA A 145 0.36 -2.56 -6.55
C ALA A 145 -0.43 -1.87 -7.68
N LEU A 146 -1.29 -2.60 -8.38
CA LEU A 146 -2.06 -2.07 -9.51
C LEU A 146 -3.50 -2.57 -9.47
N LEU A 147 -4.45 -1.65 -9.33
CA LEU A 147 -5.87 -1.91 -9.30
C LEU A 147 -6.45 -1.85 -10.71
N PHE A 148 -6.97 -2.98 -11.21
CA PHE A 148 -7.58 -3.04 -12.52
C PHE A 148 -8.71 -4.07 -12.55
N ASP A 149 -9.73 -3.79 -13.34
CA ASP A 149 -10.90 -4.66 -13.51
C ASP A 149 -11.48 -5.11 -12.17
N MET A 150 -11.70 -4.13 -11.28
CA MET A 150 -12.28 -4.33 -9.96
C MET A 150 -13.78 -4.19 -10.03
N ASP A 151 -14.49 -4.96 -9.21
CA ASP A 151 -15.92 -4.79 -8.95
C ASP A 151 -16.15 -3.75 -7.85
N SER A 152 -15.42 -3.90 -6.74
CA SER A 152 -15.48 -2.98 -5.61
C SER A 152 -14.24 -3.07 -4.72
N ILE A 153 -14.05 -2.04 -3.90
CA ILE A 153 -13.10 -2.04 -2.79
C ILE A 153 -13.86 -1.67 -1.52
N GLU A 154 -13.73 -2.47 -0.50
CA GLU A 154 -14.33 -2.25 0.81
C GLU A 154 -13.22 -1.97 1.83
N VAL A 155 -13.28 -0.84 2.52
CA VAL A 155 -12.36 -0.51 3.62
C VAL A 155 -13.12 -0.64 4.93
N LEU A 156 -12.81 -1.70 5.67
CA LEU A 156 -13.39 -2.01 6.96
C LEU A 156 -12.56 -1.30 8.04
N ARG A 157 -13.20 -0.46 8.84
CA ARG A 157 -12.54 0.30 9.90
C ARG A 157 -12.86 -0.31 11.27
N GLY A 158 -11.84 -0.36 12.13
CA GLY A 158 -11.88 -1.08 13.40
C GLY A 158 -11.50 -2.56 13.25
N PRO A 159 -11.17 -3.23 14.39
CA PRO A 159 -10.66 -4.60 14.40
C PRO A 159 -11.57 -5.59 13.71
N GLN A 160 -10.98 -6.41 12.84
CA GLN A 160 -11.64 -7.47 12.12
C GLN A 160 -11.12 -8.86 12.52
N GLY A 161 -10.55 -8.97 13.71
CA GLY A 161 -9.83 -10.17 14.18
C GLY A 161 -10.66 -11.47 14.20
N THR A 162 -11.98 -11.41 14.31
CA THR A 162 -12.83 -12.60 14.37
C THR A 162 -13.02 -13.26 13.00
N LEU A 163 -13.40 -12.51 11.97
CA LEU A 163 -13.69 -13.07 10.65
C LEU A 163 -12.47 -13.02 9.70
N TRP A 164 -11.68 -11.96 9.76
CA TRP A 164 -10.57 -11.75 8.84
C TRP A 164 -9.21 -12.20 9.43
N GLY A 165 -9.10 -12.26 10.77
CA GLY A 165 -7.98 -12.88 11.46
C GLY A 165 -6.84 -11.93 11.81
N ARG A 166 -5.60 -12.46 11.86
CA ARG A 166 -4.41 -11.69 12.24
C ARG A 166 -4.18 -10.52 11.27
N ASN A 167 -3.46 -9.51 11.74
CA ASN A 167 -3.03 -8.37 10.94
C ASN A 167 -4.18 -7.48 10.42
N SER A 168 -5.43 -7.76 10.87
CA SER A 168 -6.58 -6.89 10.71
C SER A 168 -6.87 -6.14 12.03
N THR A 169 -5.80 -5.64 12.63
CA THR A 169 -5.80 -5.05 13.97
C THR A 169 -6.63 -3.78 14.01
N VAL A 170 -6.44 -2.89 13.04
CA VAL A 170 -7.17 -1.62 12.93
C VAL A 170 -8.20 -1.62 11.79
N GLY A 171 -8.14 -2.61 10.92
CA GLY A 171 -9.07 -2.74 9.80
C GLY A 171 -8.59 -3.69 8.72
N ALA A 172 -9.33 -3.69 7.62
CA ALA A 172 -8.99 -4.47 6.44
C ALA A 172 -9.41 -3.75 5.15
N VAL A 173 -8.65 -3.96 4.08
CA VAL A 173 -9.02 -3.58 2.71
C VAL A 173 -9.40 -4.85 1.97
N ASN A 174 -10.67 -5.00 1.63
CA ASN A 174 -11.20 -6.14 0.89
C ASN A 174 -11.49 -5.71 -0.55
N MET A 175 -10.74 -6.24 -1.48
CA MET A 175 -10.83 -5.95 -2.91
C MET A 175 -11.55 -7.06 -3.62
N GLN A 176 -12.59 -6.73 -4.38
CA GLN A 176 -13.32 -7.67 -5.20
C GLN A 176 -12.99 -7.44 -6.66
N THR A 177 -12.50 -8.47 -7.34
CA THR A 177 -12.27 -8.42 -8.79
C THR A 177 -13.56 -8.67 -9.55
N ALA A 178 -13.72 -8.08 -10.73
CA ALA A 178 -14.87 -8.35 -11.59
C ALA A 178 -14.89 -9.84 -12.00
N LYS A 179 -16.01 -10.49 -11.81
CA LYS A 179 -16.19 -11.91 -12.12
C LYS A 179 -16.72 -12.13 -13.54
N PRO A 180 -16.45 -13.29 -14.15
CA PRO A 180 -17.13 -13.67 -15.40
C PRO A 180 -18.66 -13.72 -15.23
N VAL A 181 -19.37 -13.31 -16.26
CA VAL A 181 -20.85 -13.29 -16.32
C VAL A 181 -21.31 -14.33 -17.34
N LEU A 182 -22.28 -15.17 -16.92
CA LEU A 182 -22.87 -16.19 -17.79
C LEU A 182 -23.77 -15.55 -18.85
N ASN A 183 -23.81 -16.16 -20.03
CA ASN A 183 -24.74 -15.82 -21.11
C ASN A 183 -24.62 -14.40 -21.67
N GLU A 184 -23.58 -13.66 -21.31
CA GLU A 184 -23.36 -12.30 -21.78
C GLU A 184 -21.96 -12.15 -22.40
N GLN A 185 -21.89 -11.51 -23.57
CA GLN A 185 -20.64 -11.11 -24.19
C GLN A 185 -20.53 -9.59 -24.17
N PHE A 186 -19.51 -9.08 -23.53
CA PHE A 186 -19.23 -7.65 -23.44
C PHE A 186 -17.77 -7.39 -23.16
N GLY A 187 -17.35 -6.15 -23.35
CA GLY A 187 -15.99 -5.75 -23.02
C GLY A 187 -15.81 -4.25 -22.98
N SER A 188 -14.63 -3.82 -22.58
CA SER A 188 -14.23 -2.43 -22.62
C SER A 188 -12.77 -2.28 -22.98
N VAL A 189 -12.44 -1.17 -23.63
CA VAL A 189 -11.07 -0.72 -23.86
C VAL A 189 -10.94 0.75 -23.45
N GLN A 190 -9.83 1.10 -22.84
CA GLN A 190 -9.51 2.48 -22.45
C GLN A 190 -8.04 2.76 -22.76
N GLY A 191 -7.77 3.93 -23.34
CA GLY A 191 -6.41 4.46 -23.49
C GLY A 191 -6.29 5.83 -22.85
N GLY A 192 -5.11 6.16 -22.33
CA GLY A 192 -4.87 7.43 -21.65
C GLY A 192 -3.49 8.01 -21.91
N LEU A 193 -3.42 9.34 -21.87
CA LEU A 193 -2.19 10.12 -21.95
C LEU A 193 -2.15 11.13 -20.81
N GLY A 194 -0.95 11.54 -20.37
CA GLY A 194 -0.85 12.51 -19.27
C GLY A 194 0.54 13.08 -19.06
N SER A 195 0.69 13.79 -17.95
CA SER A 195 1.95 14.39 -17.52
C SER A 195 3.07 13.35 -17.43
N TYR A 196 4.31 13.80 -17.59
CA TYR A 196 5.51 12.94 -17.53
C TYR A 196 5.49 11.84 -18.60
N ASN A 197 5.01 12.15 -19.82
CA ASN A 197 4.86 11.18 -20.90
C ASN A 197 4.02 9.94 -20.49
N LYS A 198 3.02 10.16 -19.63
CA LYS A 198 2.14 9.07 -19.21
C LYS A 198 1.43 8.45 -20.39
N ILE A 199 1.45 7.12 -20.42
CA ILE A 199 0.67 6.28 -21.33
C ILE A 199 -0.01 5.22 -20.48
N SER A 200 -1.31 5.04 -20.70
CA SER A 200 -2.08 3.97 -20.07
C SER A 200 -2.94 3.23 -21.08
N GLY A 201 -3.16 1.95 -20.81
CA GLY A 201 -4.06 1.11 -21.59
C GLY A 201 -4.72 0.06 -20.71
N ARG A 202 -6.03 -0.10 -20.81
CA ARG A 202 -6.82 -1.12 -20.10
C ARG A 202 -7.79 -1.77 -21.05
N ALA A 203 -7.98 -3.07 -20.89
CA ALA A 203 -9.03 -3.78 -21.63
C ALA A 203 -9.57 -4.92 -20.77
N ASN A 204 -10.85 -5.20 -20.92
CA ASN A 204 -11.46 -6.41 -20.41
C ASN A 204 -12.45 -6.99 -21.42
N PHE A 205 -12.64 -8.30 -21.32
CA PHE A 205 -13.55 -9.01 -22.21
C PHE A 205 -14.18 -10.20 -21.49
N ASN A 206 -15.50 -10.29 -21.52
CA ASN A 206 -16.29 -11.39 -20.97
C ASN A 206 -16.81 -12.27 -22.10
N VAL A 207 -16.61 -13.59 -21.99
CA VAL A 207 -16.98 -14.58 -23.01
C VAL A 207 -17.81 -15.68 -22.33
N PRO A 208 -19.08 -15.87 -22.70
CA PRO A 208 -19.84 -17.03 -22.28
C PRO A 208 -19.30 -18.31 -22.97
N LEU A 209 -19.18 -19.38 -22.20
CA LEU A 209 -18.72 -20.70 -22.67
C LEU A 209 -19.85 -21.72 -22.52
N GLY A 210 -21.02 -21.42 -23.10
CA GLY A 210 -22.27 -22.11 -22.89
C GLY A 210 -23.03 -21.60 -21.65
N ASP A 211 -24.09 -22.30 -21.26
CA ASP A 211 -25.04 -21.82 -20.22
C ASP A 211 -24.49 -21.89 -18.80
N THR A 212 -23.44 -22.69 -18.58
CA THR A 212 -22.92 -23.00 -17.23
C THR A 212 -21.50 -22.49 -16.98
N ALA A 213 -20.87 -21.89 -17.96
CA ALA A 213 -19.51 -21.41 -17.83
C ALA A 213 -19.28 -20.07 -18.53
N ALA A 214 -18.37 -19.29 -18.02
CA ALA A 214 -17.91 -18.05 -18.63
C ALA A 214 -16.43 -17.81 -18.30
N MET A 215 -15.76 -17.07 -19.16
CA MET A 215 -14.39 -16.60 -18.99
C MET A 215 -14.33 -15.08 -19.06
N ARG A 216 -13.50 -14.46 -18.25
CA ARG A 216 -13.18 -13.05 -18.32
C ARG A 216 -11.68 -12.86 -18.40
N VAL A 217 -11.24 -12.03 -19.35
CA VAL A 217 -9.83 -11.64 -19.50
C VAL A 217 -9.74 -10.14 -19.25
N ALA A 218 -8.78 -9.72 -18.47
CA ALA A 218 -8.49 -8.32 -18.21
C ALA A 218 -6.98 -8.07 -18.30
N VAL A 219 -6.61 -6.93 -18.87
CA VAL A 219 -5.22 -6.49 -19.02
C VAL A 219 -5.10 -5.01 -18.72
N VAL A 220 -3.94 -4.61 -18.18
CA VAL A 220 -3.61 -3.21 -17.91
C VAL A 220 -2.14 -2.95 -18.14
N HIS A 221 -1.83 -1.76 -18.66
CA HIS A 221 -0.48 -1.20 -18.69
C HIS A 221 -0.55 0.27 -18.30
N GLU A 222 0.30 0.67 -17.35
CA GLU A 222 0.43 2.05 -16.86
C GLU A 222 1.92 2.41 -16.84
N ALA A 223 2.29 3.48 -17.55
CA ALA A 223 3.67 3.93 -17.59
C ALA A 223 3.75 5.47 -17.61
N HIS A 224 4.73 6.00 -16.89
CA HIS A 224 5.16 7.39 -16.98
C HIS A 224 6.63 7.56 -16.65
N ASP A 225 7.25 8.60 -17.19
CA ASP A 225 8.63 8.94 -16.86
C ASP A 225 8.74 9.42 -15.40
N GLY A 226 9.90 9.23 -14.80
CA GLY A 226 10.21 9.78 -13.48
C GLY A 226 10.32 11.31 -13.53
N TYR A 227 10.06 11.94 -12.41
CA TYR A 227 10.01 13.41 -12.30
C TYR A 227 11.03 14.03 -11.35
N VAL A 228 11.98 13.24 -10.83
CA VAL A 228 13.11 13.74 -10.05
C VAL A 228 14.30 13.97 -10.99
N ASP A 229 14.72 15.22 -11.12
CA ASP A 229 15.83 15.60 -12.00
C ASP A 229 17.19 15.28 -11.38
N PHE A 230 18.10 14.76 -12.20
CA PHE A 230 19.48 14.55 -11.78
C PHE A 230 20.27 15.84 -11.85
N GLN A 231 21.02 16.12 -10.78
CA GLN A 231 21.86 17.29 -10.70
C GLN A 231 23.32 16.96 -10.96
N ALA A 232 24.00 17.90 -11.64
CA ALA A 232 25.44 17.81 -11.78
C ALA A 232 26.14 18.25 -10.49
N PRO A 233 27.11 17.49 -9.98
CA PRO A 233 27.93 17.95 -8.87
C PRO A 233 28.84 19.12 -9.27
N THR A 234 29.07 20.04 -8.35
CA THR A 234 30.11 21.05 -8.52
C THR A 234 31.48 20.37 -8.66
N ARG A 235 32.17 20.64 -9.73
CA ARG A 235 33.47 20.03 -9.99
C ARG A 235 34.59 20.93 -9.45
N TYR A 236 35.44 20.36 -8.62
CA TYR A 236 36.66 20.99 -8.09
C TYR A 236 37.88 20.35 -8.74
N SER A 237 38.90 21.13 -9.01
CA SER A 237 40.23 20.62 -9.46
C SER A 237 40.85 19.74 -8.38
N VAL A 238 41.68 18.78 -8.77
CA VAL A 238 42.43 17.95 -7.82
C VAL A 238 43.18 18.78 -6.79
N ALA A 239 43.78 19.88 -7.23
CA ALA A 239 44.50 20.81 -6.34
C ALA A 239 43.57 21.46 -5.30
N GLN A 240 42.37 21.90 -5.69
CA GLN A 240 41.37 22.45 -4.75
C GLN A 240 40.89 21.39 -3.76
N GLN A 241 40.64 20.18 -4.22
CA GLN A 241 40.25 19.06 -3.38
C GLN A 241 41.35 18.74 -2.36
N GLN A 242 42.61 18.63 -2.82
CA GLN A 242 43.75 18.35 -1.98
C GLN A 242 43.96 19.46 -0.92
N ALA A 243 43.85 20.73 -1.32
CA ALA A 243 43.99 21.87 -0.40
C ALA A 243 42.91 21.84 0.70
N ALA A 244 41.63 21.53 0.33
CA ALA A 244 40.53 21.41 1.29
C ALA A 244 40.73 20.22 2.24
N TYR A 245 41.21 19.10 1.74
CA TYR A 245 41.53 17.91 2.53
C TYR A 245 42.63 18.17 3.58
N LEU A 246 43.73 18.81 3.17
CA LEU A 246 44.82 19.17 4.06
C LEU A 246 44.39 20.21 5.11
N ALA A 247 43.59 21.20 4.71
CA ALA A 247 43.01 22.17 5.63
C ALA A 247 42.09 21.55 6.68
N GLY A 248 41.43 20.44 6.37
CA GLY A 248 40.65 19.61 7.30
C GLY A 248 41.50 18.69 8.18
N GLY A 249 42.80 18.73 8.12
CA GLY A 249 43.71 17.90 8.95
C GLY A 249 44.07 16.54 8.34
N GLY A 250 43.69 16.28 7.08
CA GLY A 250 44.04 15.05 6.38
C GLY A 250 45.52 14.94 6.03
N ALA A 251 46.09 13.73 6.04
CA ALA A 251 47.46 13.46 5.64
C ALA A 251 47.54 13.24 4.11
N ILE A 252 48.48 13.89 3.44
CA ILE A 252 48.65 13.87 1.99
C ILE A 252 48.75 12.44 1.41
N ALA A 253 49.40 11.54 2.15
CA ALA A 253 49.50 10.13 1.74
C ALA A 253 48.16 9.40 1.59
N ASN A 254 47.12 9.92 2.25
CA ASN A 254 45.77 9.34 2.24
C ASN A 254 44.80 10.15 1.37
N PHE A 255 45.27 11.18 0.69
CA PHE A 255 44.42 11.98 -0.18
C PHE A 255 43.96 11.20 -1.41
N GLN A 256 42.69 11.27 -1.69
CA GLN A 256 42.05 10.64 -2.84
C GLN A 256 41.16 11.65 -3.55
N PRO A 257 41.30 11.86 -4.86
CA PRO A 257 40.42 12.76 -5.59
C PRO A 257 38.99 12.14 -5.73
N ILE A 258 38.02 13.02 -5.78
CA ILE A 258 36.60 12.62 -6.00
C ILE A 258 36.44 11.97 -7.36
N ASN A 259 35.78 10.81 -7.38
CA ASN A 259 35.40 10.16 -8.63
C ASN A 259 34.04 10.71 -9.12
N TYR A 260 34.07 11.77 -9.92
CA TYR A 260 32.86 12.37 -10.48
C TYR A 260 32.08 11.47 -11.45
N ASN A 261 32.66 10.34 -11.88
CA ASN A 261 31.95 9.40 -12.75
C ASN A 261 30.87 8.61 -12.01
N LEU A 262 30.88 8.61 -10.70
CA LEU A 262 29.82 8.01 -9.88
C LEU A 262 28.52 8.80 -10.01
N PHE A 263 28.57 10.11 -10.20
CA PHE A 263 27.37 10.95 -10.24
C PHE A 263 26.66 10.81 -11.57
N THR A 264 25.49 10.22 -11.52
CA THR A 264 24.63 9.94 -12.68
C THR A 264 24.00 11.23 -13.20
N GLN A 265 24.14 11.49 -14.50
CA GLN A 265 23.59 12.67 -15.17
C GLN A 265 22.62 12.33 -16.29
N GLY A 266 22.12 11.12 -16.34
CA GLY A 266 21.21 10.67 -17.38
C GLY A 266 20.70 9.26 -17.11
N GLY A 267 19.74 8.84 -17.88
CA GLY A 267 19.07 7.55 -17.71
C GLY A 267 17.64 7.68 -17.19
N GLN A 268 17.12 6.62 -16.64
CA GLN A 268 15.77 6.58 -16.07
C GLN A 268 15.75 7.36 -14.75
N LYS A 269 14.83 8.29 -14.61
CA LYS A 269 14.65 9.10 -13.39
C LYS A 269 13.95 8.31 -12.29
N TYR A 270 14.14 8.75 -11.04
CA TYR A 270 13.37 8.25 -9.91
C TYR A 270 11.88 8.59 -10.03
N ASN A 271 11.03 7.81 -9.38
CA ASN A 271 9.57 7.93 -9.42
C ASN A 271 8.96 7.67 -10.81
N ALA A 272 9.58 6.82 -11.64
CA ALA A 272 8.99 6.36 -12.88
C ALA A 272 8.08 5.15 -12.63
N GLN A 273 6.98 5.07 -13.37
CA GLN A 273 6.09 3.91 -13.38
C GLN A 273 6.23 3.16 -14.72
N ASP A 274 6.26 1.84 -14.66
CA ASP A 274 6.16 0.94 -15.83
C ASP A 274 5.60 -0.39 -15.34
N GLN A 275 4.28 -0.47 -15.23
CA GLN A 275 3.57 -1.59 -14.63
C GLN A 275 2.61 -2.21 -15.62
N SER A 276 2.54 -3.53 -15.63
CA SER A 276 1.61 -4.30 -16.46
C SER A 276 1.00 -5.42 -15.65
N ALA A 277 -0.28 -5.70 -15.87
CA ALA A 277 -0.91 -6.88 -15.32
C ALA A 277 -1.91 -7.50 -16.28
N ALA A 278 -2.11 -8.81 -16.13
CA ALA A 278 -3.12 -9.56 -16.87
C ALA A 278 -3.81 -10.54 -15.93
N ARG A 279 -5.12 -10.65 -16.04
CA ARG A 279 -5.94 -11.61 -15.28
C ARG A 279 -6.83 -12.40 -16.22
N VAL A 280 -6.87 -13.72 -16.03
CA VAL A 280 -7.84 -14.61 -16.66
C VAL A 280 -8.66 -15.25 -15.54
N SER A 281 -9.97 -15.10 -15.61
CA SER A 281 -10.92 -15.64 -14.64
C SER A 281 -11.88 -16.60 -15.34
N PHE A 282 -12.21 -17.69 -14.67
CA PHE A 282 -13.13 -18.71 -15.15
C PHE A 282 -14.21 -18.94 -14.11
N LEU A 283 -15.47 -18.86 -14.51
CA LEU A 283 -16.64 -19.20 -13.72
C LEU A 283 -17.27 -20.47 -14.25
N PHE A 284 -17.50 -21.44 -13.38
CA PHE A 284 -18.26 -22.66 -13.66
C PHE A 284 -19.43 -22.78 -12.68
N LYS A 285 -20.65 -22.78 -13.22
CA LYS A 285 -21.90 -22.88 -12.46
C LYS A 285 -22.84 -23.91 -13.09
N PRO A 286 -22.53 -25.21 -12.89
CA PRO A 286 -23.31 -26.31 -13.52
C PRO A 286 -24.74 -26.46 -13.00
N SER A 287 -25.03 -25.84 -11.84
CA SER A 287 -26.35 -25.81 -11.22
C SER A 287 -26.54 -24.52 -10.43
N THR A 288 -27.75 -24.28 -9.94
CA THR A 288 -28.00 -23.16 -9.02
C THR A 288 -27.32 -23.33 -7.68
N ALA A 289 -26.97 -24.55 -7.28
CA ALA A 289 -26.34 -24.86 -6.01
C ALA A 289 -24.82 -24.75 -6.01
N LEU A 290 -24.17 -24.97 -7.15
CA LEU A 290 -22.69 -24.99 -7.23
C LEU A 290 -22.16 -23.85 -8.08
N SER A 291 -21.25 -23.08 -7.52
CA SER A 291 -20.50 -22.03 -8.21
C SER A 291 -19.01 -22.15 -7.90
N TRP A 292 -18.19 -22.22 -8.93
CA TRP A 292 -16.74 -22.25 -8.81
C TRP A 292 -16.11 -21.17 -9.66
N ASN A 293 -15.34 -20.27 -9.01
CA ASN A 293 -14.58 -19.21 -9.66
C ASN A 293 -13.09 -19.46 -9.45
N VAL A 294 -12.30 -19.44 -10.52
CA VAL A 294 -10.84 -19.55 -10.49
C VAL A 294 -10.26 -18.43 -11.31
N SER A 295 -9.20 -17.80 -10.82
CA SER A 295 -8.46 -16.79 -11.57
C SER A 295 -6.95 -16.99 -11.46
N TYR A 296 -6.24 -16.65 -12.53
CA TYR A 296 -4.80 -16.47 -12.57
C TYR A 296 -4.47 -15.04 -12.94
N GLU A 297 -3.53 -14.44 -12.22
CA GLU A 297 -3.07 -13.09 -12.44
C GLU A 297 -1.55 -13.03 -12.50
N LYS A 298 -1.01 -12.33 -13.50
CA LYS A 298 0.40 -11.99 -13.65
C LYS A 298 0.56 -10.48 -13.50
N PHE A 299 1.50 -10.06 -12.66
CA PHE A 299 1.92 -8.66 -12.49
C PHE A 299 3.41 -8.51 -12.81
N ILE A 300 3.77 -7.41 -13.45
CA ILE A 300 5.14 -7.05 -13.84
C ILE A 300 5.34 -5.55 -13.57
N ASP A 301 6.42 -5.20 -12.86
CA ASP A 301 6.83 -3.81 -12.62
C ASP A 301 8.29 -3.62 -13.04
N ARG A 302 8.53 -2.60 -13.85
CA ARG A 302 9.83 -2.18 -14.38
C ARG A 302 10.02 -0.67 -14.24
N GLY A 303 9.32 -0.05 -13.31
CA GLY A 303 9.46 1.34 -12.95
C GLY A 303 10.79 1.65 -12.23
N THR A 304 10.78 2.66 -11.40
CA THR A 304 11.93 3.01 -10.54
C THR A 304 11.46 3.26 -9.12
N PRO A 305 12.33 3.07 -8.12
CA PRO A 305 12.04 3.47 -6.75
C PRO A 305 11.65 4.94 -6.63
N SER A 306 10.96 5.28 -5.55
CA SER A 306 10.77 6.67 -5.14
C SER A 306 12.04 7.23 -4.53
N MET A 307 12.19 8.55 -4.58
CA MET A 307 13.34 9.28 -4.04
C MET A 307 12.94 10.13 -2.85
N ASP A 308 13.69 10.03 -1.77
CA ASP A 308 13.66 11.01 -0.68
C ASP A 308 14.38 12.28 -1.15
N LEU A 309 13.76 13.43 -0.98
CA LEU A 309 14.27 14.71 -1.43
C LEU A 309 14.64 15.58 -0.23
N MET A 310 15.73 16.35 -0.34
CA MET A 310 16.09 17.31 0.70
C MET A 310 14.96 18.29 0.95
N GLN A 311 14.49 18.39 2.20
CA GLN A 311 13.42 19.32 2.58
C GLN A 311 13.82 20.78 2.36
N THR A 312 15.12 21.06 2.45
CA THR A 312 15.73 22.35 2.08
C THR A 312 16.62 22.13 0.86
N PRO A 313 16.12 22.40 -0.36
CA PRO A 313 16.93 22.25 -1.57
C PRO A 313 18.21 23.10 -1.50
N ARG A 314 19.31 22.63 -2.10
CA ARG A 314 20.52 23.41 -2.24
C ARG A 314 20.30 24.65 -3.10
N SER A 315 21.10 25.68 -2.89
CA SER A 315 21.00 26.91 -3.67
C SER A 315 21.00 26.65 -5.18
N GLY A 316 20.01 27.18 -5.89
CA GLY A 316 19.83 26.99 -7.33
C GLY A 316 19.19 25.67 -7.72
N GLN A 317 18.74 24.89 -6.78
CA GLN A 317 18.09 23.59 -7.03
C GLN A 317 16.58 23.67 -6.80
N SER A 318 15.81 22.90 -7.59
CA SER A 318 14.39 22.70 -7.33
C SER A 318 14.20 21.61 -6.28
N LEU A 319 13.03 21.58 -5.62
CA LEU A 319 12.66 20.49 -4.72
C LEU A 319 12.72 19.13 -5.43
N TRP A 320 12.29 19.09 -6.68
CA TRP A 320 12.19 17.87 -7.52
C TRP A 320 13.50 17.56 -8.24
N SER A 321 14.63 17.71 -7.53
CA SER A 321 15.94 17.38 -8.06
C SER A 321 16.88 16.91 -6.96
N ALA A 322 17.81 16.01 -7.30
CA ALA A 322 18.77 15.48 -6.37
C ALA A 322 20.13 15.23 -7.02
N LEU A 323 21.18 15.29 -6.21
CA LEU A 323 22.53 14.88 -6.58
C LEU A 323 22.63 13.36 -6.45
N ILE A 324 22.50 12.66 -7.56
CA ILE A 324 22.33 11.20 -7.58
C ILE A 324 23.60 10.56 -8.09
N ASP A 325 24.14 9.61 -7.33
CA ASP A 325 25.29 8.79 -7.71
C ASP A 325 24.92 7.33 -7.97
N THR A 326 23.71 6.93 -7.64
CA THR A 326 23.19 5.60 -7.89
C THR A 326 22.01 5.63 -8.85
N ALA A 327 22.13 4.91 -9.98
CA ALA A 327 21.05 4.81 -10.94
C ALA A 327 19.89 3.96 -10.39
N PRO A 328 18.62 4.45 -10.48
CA PRO A 328 17.49 3.69 -10.01
C PRO A 328 17.25 2.43 -10.84
N TYR A 329 16.93 1.35 -10.17
CA TYR A 329 16.55 0.10 -10.79
C TYR A 329 15.45 -0.58 -9.99
N LEU A 330 14.42 -1.10 -10.69
CA LEU A 330 13.36 -1.87 -10.09
C LEU A 330 12.92 -2.98 -11.03
N LYS A 331 12.80 -4.19 -10.48
CA LYS A 331 12.22 -5.34 -11.16
C LYS A 331 11.35 -6.09 -10.16
N ARG A 332 10.07 -6.24 -10.47
CA ARG A 332 9.12 -7.02 -9.68
C ARG A 332 8.25 -7.86 -10.60
N ASP A 333 8.04 -9.09 -10.21
CA ASP A 333 7.16 -10.05 -10.87
C ASP A 333 6.30 -10.74 -9.83
N ALA A 334 5.00 -10.87 -10.07
CA ALA A 334 4.11 -11.64 -9.22
C ALA A 334 3.19 -12.54 -10.05
N ASP A 335 2.95 -13.73 -9.53
CA ASP A 335 2.02 -14.72 -10.06
C ASP A 335 1.02 -15.06 -8.95
N THR A 336 -0.28 -14.99 -9.22
CA THR A 336 -1.32 -15.25 -8.22
C THR A 336 -2.42 -16.13 -8.79
N VAL A 337 -2.79 -17.17 -8.05
CA VAL A 337 -3.95 -18.03 -8.34
C VAL A 337 -4.93 -17.87 -7.21
N ARG A 338 -6.21 -17.65 -7.54
CA ARG A 338 -7.31 -17.55 -6.59
C ARG A 338 -8.42 -18.51 -6.98
N SER A 339 -8.99 -19.20 -6.02
CA SER A 339 -10.09 -20.16 -6.23
C SER A 339 -11.12 -19.99 -5.13
N ARG A 340 -12.39 -19.88 -5.52
CA ARG A 340 -13.54 -19.86 -4.62
C ARG A 340 -14.61 -20.79 -5.13
N LEU A 341 -15.00 -21.73 -4.29
CA LEU A 341 -16.10 -22.67 -4.53
C LEU A 341 -17.19 -22.44 -3.49
N ASP A 342 -18.40 -22.18 -3.95
CA ASP A 342 -19.59 -22.00 -3.13
C ASP A 342 -20.57 -23.14 -3.45
N TYR A 343 -21.09 -23.81 -2.40
CA TYR A 343 -22.08 -24.87 -2.52
C TYR A 343 -23.28 -24.61 -1.59
N ASP A 344 -24.41 -24.31 -2.20
CA ASP A 344 -25.68 -24.15 -1.49
C ASP A 344 -26.30 -25.52 -1.16
N MET A 345 -26.45 -25.78 0.13
CA MET A 345 -26.96 -27.02 0.68
C MET A 345 -28.48 -26.93 1.06
N GLY A 346 -29.16 -25.88 0.59
CA GLY A 346 -30.58 -25.68 0.90
C GLY A 346 -30.82 -25.24 2.35
N GLY A 347 -30.27 -24.13 2.74
CA GLY A 347 -30.38 -23.54 4.09
C GLY A 347 -29.03 -23.33 4.77
N MET A 348 -27.95 -23.80 4.18
CA MET A 348 -26.56 -23.52 4.54
C MET A 348 -25.74 -23.37 3.26
N ASN A 349 -24.70 -22.56 3.32
CA ASN A 349 -23.75 -22.44 2.23
C ASN A 349 -22.35 -22.87 2.72
N LEU A 350 -21.75 -23.81 2.01
CA LEU A 350 -20.35 -24.21 2.19
C LEU A 350 -19.50 -23.42 1.22
N THR A 351 -18.52 -22.70 1.74
CA THR A 351 -17.55 -21.95 0.93
C THR A 351 -16.13 -22.50 1.18
N TYR A 352 -15.41 -22.81 0.11
CA TYR A 352 -13.99 -23.11 0.15
C TYR A 352 -13.24 -22.08 -0.68
N THR A 353 -12.30 -21.39 -0.02
CA THR A 353 -11.45 -20.38 -0.65
C THR A 353 -9.99 -20.81 -0.55
N ALA A 354 -9.26 -20.78 -1.67
CA ALA A 354 -7.85 -21.12 -1.71
C ALA A 354 -7.07 -20.10 -2.55
N GLY A 355 -5.89 -19.73 -2.08
CA GLY A 355 -4.98 -18.81 -2.75
C GLY A 355 -3.55 -19.29 -2.78
N TYR A 356 -2.86 -18.96 -3.86
CA TYR A 356 -1.43 -19.10 -4.00
C TYR A 356 -0.89 -17.83 -4.64
N SER A 357 0.19 -17.27 -4.09
CA SER A 357 0.93 -16.18 -4.74
C SER A 357 2.43 -16.39 -4.61
N ARG A 358 3.16 -15.98 -5.63
CA ARG A 358 4.61 -15.90 -5.64
C ARG A 358 5.04 -14.56 -6.19
N PHE A 359 5.86 -13.87 -5.42
CA PHE A 359 6.50 -12.60 -5.80
C PHE A 359 7.99 -12.77 -5.87
N THR A 360 8.64 -12.12 -6.82
CA THR A 360 10.09 -11.97 -6.90
C THR A 360 10.45 -10.53 -7.19
N GLY A 361 11.48 -10.01 -6.52
CA GLY A 361 11.90 -8.62 -6.66
C GLY A 361 13.39 -8.42 -6.62
N SER A 362 13.85 -7.33 -7.21
CA SER A 362 15.17 -6.74 -7.03
C SER A 362 15.11 -5.23 -7.29
N SER A 363 15.91 -4.46 -6.57
CA SER A 363 15.90 -3.00 -6.68
C SER A 363 17.25 -2.41 -6.31
N THR A 364 17.50 -1.18 -6.80
CA THR A 364 18.65 -0.37 -6.41
C THR A 364 18.21 1.09 -6.33
N PHE A 365 18.59 1.75 -5.25
CA PHE A 365 18.31 3.17 -5.09
C PHE A 365 19.44 3.87 -4.34
N ASP A 366 19.45 5.22 -4.40
CA ASP A 366 20.41 6.10 -3.76
C ASP A 366 20.10 6.22 -2.27
N GLN A 367 20.91 5.56 -1.42
CA GLN A 367 20.70 5.49 0.02
C GLN A 367 21.05 6.79 0.72
N ASP A 368 22.02 7.54 0.22
CA ASP A 368 22.39 8.83 0.82
C ASP A 368 21.41 9.95 0.44
N ARG A 369 20.43 9.64 -0.44
CA ARG A 369 19.33 10.53 -0.79
C ARG A 369 19.80 11.83 -1.43
N GLY A 370 20.94 11.79 -2.13
CA GLY A 370 21.60 12.95 -2.70
C GLY A 370 22.11 13.95 -1.66
N ILE A 371 22.29 13.54 -0.40
CA ILE A 371 22.81 14.41 0.67
C ILE A 371 24.29 14.59 0.55
N ASN A 372 25.01 13.55 0.16
CA ASN A 372 26.47 13.60 0.10
C ASN A 372 26.94 14.44 -1.08
N VAL A 373 27.87 15.32 -0.79
CA VAL A 373 28.48 16.18 -1.79
C VAL A 373 29.90 15.72 -2.03
N PRO A 374 30.42 15.87 -3.27
CA PRO A 374 31.76 15.42 -3.62
C PRO A 374 32.91 16.16 -2.92
N THR A 375 32.68 17.07 -2.01
CA THR A 375 33.69 17.79 -1.22
C THR A 375 34.08 17.08 0.08
N SER A 376 33.40 16.00 0.43
CA SER A 376 33.64 15.22 1.65
C SER A 376 34.67 14.12 1.37
N PHE A 377 35.93 14.46 1.42
CA PHE A 377 37.03 13.57 0.99
C PHE A 377 37.36 12.42 1.93
N ASN A 378 36.87 12.43 3.16
CA ASN A 378 37.33 11.49 4.19
C ASN A 378 36.26 10.82 4.97
N THR A 379 35.05 11.10 4.76
CA THR A 379 34.00 10.60 5.61
C THR A 379 33.14 9.60 4.87
N GLY A 380 33.68 8.66 4.16
CA GLY A 380 32.94 7.48 3.65
C GLY A 380 31.55 7.73 3.11
N GLY A 381 31.20 8.92 2.68
CA GLY A 381 29.86 9.37 2.46
C GLY A 381 29.57 9.94 1.09
N SER A 382 30.45 9.71 0.10
CA SER A 382 30.21 10.23 -1.25
C SER A 382 29.53 9.24 -2.19
N TYR A 383 29.19 8.06 -1.72
CA TYR A 383 28.40 7.06 -2.43
C TYR A 383 27.77 6.11 -1.41
N GLN A 384 26.51 5.98 -1.46
CA GLN A 384 25.79 5.01 -0.64
C GLN A 384 24.60 4.48 -1.43
N GLU A 385 24.65 3.22 -1.74
CA GLU A 385 23.62 2.51 -2.48
C GLU A 385 22.85 1.59 -1.52
N ASP A 386 21.58 1.42 -1.77
CA ASP A 386 20.77 0.39 -1.18
C ASP A 386 20.36 -0.57 -2.31
N ARG A 387 20.66 -1.86 -2.13
CA ARG A 387 20.44 -2.86 -3.15
C ARG A 387 19.74 -4.08 -2.59
N THR A 388 18.52 -4.30 -3.01
CA THR A 388 17.89 -5.62 -2.90
C THR A 388 18.32 -6.48 -4.08
N ASN A 389 19.25 -7.41 -3.85
CA ASN A 389 19.74 -8.29 -4.91
C ASN A 389 18.65 -9.25 -5.37
N TRP A 390 17.90 -9.78 -4.41
CA TRP A 390 16.71 -10.59 -4.63
C TRP A 390 15.79 -10.56 -3.41
N SER A 391 14.50 -10.65 -3.67
CA SER A 391 13.48 -10.95 -2.69
C SER A 391 12.51 -11.97 -3.28
N THR A 392 12.02 -12.87 -2.48
CA THR A 392 11.03 -13.88 -2.87
C THR A 392 10.03 -14.05 -1.76
N TYR A 393 8.74 -13.88 -2.08
CA TYR A 393 7.65 -14.13 -1.16
C TYR A 393 6.71 -15.15 -1.79
N THR A 394 6.50 -16.27 -1.12
CA THR A 394 5.54 -17.30 -1.53
C THR A 394 4.53 -17.48 -0.43
N ASN A 395 3.25 -17.44 -0.78
CA ASN A 395 2.19 -17.59 0.18
C ASN A 395 1.10 -18.50 -0.39
N TYR A 396 0.51 -19.33 0.46
CA TYR A 396 -0.71 -20.06 0.15
C TYR A 396 -1.63 -20.09 1.36
N SER A 397 -2.94 -20.07 1.10
CA SER A 397 -3.95 -20.07 2.13
C SER A 397 -5.16 -20.89 1.73
N HIS A 398 -5.84 -21.44 2.74
CA HIS A 398 -7.04 -22.23 2.60
C HIS A 398 -8.04 -21.82 3.70
N GLU A 399 -9.24 -21.53 3.32
CA GLU A 399 -10.34 -21.31 4.25
C GLU A 399 -11.55 -22.18 3.86
N LEU A 400 -12.08 -22.91 4.82
CA LEU A 400 -13.34 -23.62 4.70
C LEU A 400 -14.32 -23.02 5.68
N SER A 401 -15.46 -22.56 5.20
CA SER A 401 -16.50 -21.98 6.05
C SER A 401 -17.88 -22.53 5.69
N LEU A 402 -18.69 -22.67 6.71
CA LEU A 402 -20.10 -23.05 6.62
C LEU A 402 -20.94 -21.96 7.28
N GLN A 403 -21.97 -21.50 6.58
CA GLN A 403 -22.84 -20.43 7.08
C GLN A 403 -24.32 -20.74 6.83
N SER A 404 -25.17 -20.26 7.73
CA SER A 404 -26.61 -20.29 7.55
C SER A 404 -27.04 -19.39 6.38
N THR A 405 -28.08 -19.78 5.66
CA THR A 405 -28.72 -18.97 4.60
C THR A 405 -30.22 -18.82 4.85
N GLY A 406 -30.82 -17.78 4.22
CA GLY A 406 -32.26 -17.47 4.42
C GLY A 406 -32.53 -16.67 5.71
N LYS A 407 -33.79 -16.24 5.92
CA LYS A 407 -34.22 -15.53 7.14
C LYS A 407 -34.38 -16.55 8.28
N ARG A 408 -33.72 -16.29 9.42
CA ARG A 408 -33.67 -17.18 10.60
C ARG A 408 -33.64 -16.35 11.89
N ASP A 409 -34.02 -17.01 13.00
CA ASP A 409 -33.87 -16.43 14.34
C ASP A 409 -32.42 -16.33 14.75
N VAL A 410 -31.55 -17.20 14.20
CA VAL A 410 -30.11 -17.22 14.46
C VAL A 410 -29.33 -17.39 13.15
N ASP A 411 -28.59 -16.39 12.79
CA ASP A 411 -27.61 -16.47 11.71
C ASP A 411 -26.24 -16.83 12.27
N TRP A 412 -25.51 -17.71 11.58
CA TRP A 412 -24.19 -18.14 12.04
C TRP A 412 -23.24 -18.44 10.89
N ILE A 413 -21.95 -18.31 11.18
CA ILE A 413 -20.84 -18.77 10.34
C ILE A 413 -19.82 -19.47 11.22
N LEU A 414 -19.31 -20.61 10.76
CA LEU A 414 -18.19 -21.35 11.35
C LEU A 414 -17.14 -21.57 10.29
N GLY A 415 -15.86 -21.53 10.66
CA GLY A 415 -14.82 -21.75 9.67
C GLY A 415 -13.48 -22.16 10.28
N THR A 416 -12.63 -22.68 9.40
CA THR A 416 -11.24 -23.01 9.66
C THR A 416 -10.36 -22.31 8.63
N TYR A 417 -9.17 -21.93 9.03
CA TYR A 417 -8.22 -21.23 8.19
C TYR A 417 -6.81 -21.81 8.38
N TYR A 418 -6.10 -21.95 7.27
CA TYR A 418 -4.69 -22.28 7.23
C TYR A 418 -3.98 -21.37 6.23
N ALA A 419 -2.82 -20.85 6.62
CA ALA A 419 -1.93 -20.14 5.70
C ALA A 419 -0.48 -20.47 6.01
N ALA A 420 0.35 -20.43 4.98
CA ALA A 420 1.80 -20.51 5.13
C ALA A 420 2.50 -19.56 4.16
N GLU A 421 3.57 -18.96 4.66
CA GLU A 421 4.45 -18.06 3.92
C GLU A 421 5.87 -18.65 3.95
N ASP A 422 6.56 -18.49 2.84
CA ASP A 422 7.99 -18.79 2.71
C ASP A 422 8.64 -17.61 1.99
N ASN A 423 9.40 -16.83 2.75
CA ASN A 423 9.95 -15.56 2.33
C ASN A 423 11.47 -15.61 2.40
N GLY A 424 12.14 -14.83 1.58
CA GLY A 424 13.58 -14.64 1.64
C GLY A 424 14.00 -13.36 0.95
N ILE A 425 15.10 -12.78 1.43
CA ILE A 425 15.68 -11.55 0.88
C ILE A 425 17.21 -11.55 1.02
N ARG A 426 17.87 -10.90 0.07
CA ARG A 426 19.22 -10.39 0.23
C ARG A 426 19.24 -8.90 -0.07
N PHE A 427 19.72 -8.16 0.90
CA PHE A 427 19.81 -6.71 0.91
C PHE A 427 21.23 -6.28 1.28
N ASP A 428 21.83 -5.40 0.49
CA ASP A 428 23.20 -4.94 0.67
C ASP A 428 23.25 -3.40 0.66
N ILE A 429 24.08 -2.80 1.52
CA ILE A 429 24.34 -1.37 1.55
C ILE A 429 25.82 -1.14 1.22
N PRO A 430 26.20 -1.04 -0.06
CA PRO A 430 27.54 -0.62 -0.45
C PRO A 430 27.77 0.87 -0.18
N ILE A 431 28.95 1.20 0.32
CA ILE A 431 29.40 2.56 0.54
C ILE A 431 30.79 2.74 -0.03
N ILE A 432 31.15 3.97 -0.41
CA ILE A 432 32.56 4.32 -0.64
C ILE A 432 33.21 4.55 0.73
N ASN A 433 34.17 3.71 1.05
CA ASN A 433 34.99 3.91 2.22
C ASN A 433 36.10 4.94 1.90
N GLY A 434 36.16 6.06 2.65
CA GLY A 434 37.12 7.12 2.47
C GLY A 434 38.61 6.73 2.67
N THR A 435 38.88 5.50 3.07
CA THR A 435 40.25 5.02 3.29
C THR A 435 40.82 4.25 2.10
N GLN A 436 40.01 3.87 1.10
CA GLN A 436 40.49 3.18 -0.09
C GLN A 436 39.87 3.76 -1.36
N GLN A 437 40.72 4.37 -2.18
CA GLN A 437 40.36 5.04 -3.41
C GLN A 437 39.65 4.09 -4.40
N GLY A 438 38.48 4.51 -4.87
CA GLY A 438 37.75 3.80 -5.91
C GLY A 438 37.19 2.43 -5.49
N THR A 439 37.32 2.09 -4.22
CA THR A 439 36.74 0.87 -3.66
C THR A 439 35.38 1.16 -3.10
N VAL A 440 34.37 0.39 -3.55
CA VAL A 440 33.08 0.33 -2.87
C VAL A 440 33.26 -0.58 -1.67
N GLY A 441 33.16 -0.01 -0.47
CA GLY A 441 33.06 -0.78 0.76
C GLY A 441 31.62 -1.19 1.03
N TRP A 442 31.38 -1.81 2.19
CA TRP A 442 30.07 -2.20 2.64
C TRP A 442 29.80 -1.62 4.01
N GLN A 443 28.64 -1.01 4.18
CA GLN A 443 28.12 -0.68 5.50
C GLN A 443 27.53 -1.93 6.16
N GLY A 444 26.92 -2.79 5.38
CA GLY A 444 26.35 -4.03 5.83
C GLY A 444 25.65 -4.82 4.75
N SER A 445 25.47 -6.09 5.02
CA SER A 445 24.64 -7.00 4.24
C SER A 445 23.64 -7.68 5.16
N PHE A 446 22.45 -7.87 4.66
CA PHE A 446 21.39 -8.62 5.32
C PHE A 446 20.96 -9.75 4.38
N ILE A 447 21.14 -10.99 4.83
CA ILE A 447 20.67 -12.17 4.11
C ILE A 447 19.75 -12.95 5.00
N GLN A 448 18.52 -13.09 4.57
CA GLN A 448 17.51 -13.90 5.22
C GLN A 448 16.91 -14.84 4.20
N PRO A 449 17.57 -15.98 3.98
CA PRO A 449 17.16 -16.91 2.94
C PRO A 449 15.85 -17.61 3.25
N LYS A 450 15.46 -17.64 4.53
CA LYS A 450 14.24 -18.31 4.95
C LYS A 450 13.59 -17.56 6.11
N GLU A 451 12.39 -17.09 5.87
CA GLU A 451 11.44 -16.68 6.87
C GLU A 451 10.12 -17.40 6.61
N THR A 452 9.75 -18.33 7.47
CA THR A 452 8.49 -19.04 7.34
C THR A 452 7.48 -18.59 8.37
N VAL A 453 6.24 -18.45 7.94
CA VAL A 453 5.09 -18.18 8.80
C VAL A 453 4.05 -19.25 8.55
N LYS A 454 3.54 -19.89 9.60
CA LYS A 454 2.37 -20.77 9.53
C LYS A 454 1.31 -20.24 10.47
N SER A 455 0.08 -20.16 9.97
CA SER A 455 -1.07 -19.67 10.73
C SER A 455 -2.22 -20.65 10.61
N VAL A 456 -2.74 -21.09 11.76
CA VAL A 456 -3.91 -21.98 11.84
C VAL A 456 -4.95 -21.30 12.71
N ALA A 457 -6.20 -21.29 12.26
CA ALA A 457 -7.27 -20.75 13.08
C ALA A 457 -8.59 -21.50 12.91
N VAL A 458 -9.40 -21.43 13.98
CA VAL A 458 -10.82 -21.78 13.99
C VAL A 458 -11.61 -20.57 14.44
N PHE A 459 -12.76 -20.34 13.81
CA PHE A 459 -13.58 -19.17 14.12
C PHE A 459 -15.06 -19.46 14.00
N GLY A 460 -15.86 -18.69 14.72
CA GLY A 460 -17.32 -18.70 14.59
C GLY A 460 -17.90 -17.36 14.98
N GLN A 461 -19.01 -17.02 14.35
CA GLN A 461 -19.81 -15.85 14.69
C GLN A 461 -21.29 -16.23 14.60
N MET A 462 -22.09 -15.70 15.52
CA MET A 462 -23.51 -15.91 15.59
C MET A 462 -24.21 -14.58 15.80
N THR A 463 -25.33 -14.37 15.10
CA THR A 463 -26.23 -13.24 15.29
C THR A 463 -27.61 -13.80 15.67
N ALA A 464 -28.07 -13.49 16.87
CA ALA A 464 -29.40 -13.77 17.34
C ALA A 464 -30.32 -12.59 16.99
N ASN A 465 -31.34 -12.86 16.19
CA ASN A 465 -32.37 -11.91 15.79
C ASN A 465 -33.47 -11.95 16.86
N ILE A 466 -33.29 -11.19 17.97
CA ILE A 466 -34.17 -11.19 19.14
C ILE A 466 -35.55 -10.65 18.80
N SER A 467 -35.59 -9.69 17.88
CA SER A 467 -36.82 -9.16 17.29
C SER A 467 -36.51 -8.67 15.87
N ASP A 468 -37.52 -8.21 15.14
CA ASP A 468 -37.29 -7.57 13.84
C ASP A 468 -36.44 -6.30 13.93
N ALA A 469 -36.27 -5.74 15.12
CA ALA A 469 -35.50 -4.52 15.36
C ALA A 469 -34.18 -4.77 16.11
N LEU A 470 -34.08 -5.78 16.99
CA LEU A 470 -32.92 -5.98 17.85
C LEU A 470 -32.14 -7.24 17.44
N HIS A 471 -30.87 -7.06 17.13
CA HIS A 471 -29.96 -8.13 16.74
C HIS A 471 -28.72 -8.11 17.61
N LEU A 472 -28.34 -9.26 18.17
CA LEU A 472 -27.15 -9.41 19.01
C LEU A 472 -26.16 -10.35 18.33
N THR A 473 -24.94 -9.89 18.13
CA THR A 473 -23.87 -10.66 17.48
C THR A 473 -22.74 -10.95 18.47
N GLY A 474 -22.33 -12.21 18.55
CA GLY A 474 -21.13 -12.67 19.23
C GLY A 474 -20.22 -13.42 18.27
N GLY A 475 -18.93 -13.18 18.35
CA GLY A 475 -17.93 -13.86 17.51
C GLY A 475 -16.66 -14.17 18.28
N ILE A 476 -15.99 -15.27 17.92
CA ILE A 476 -14.73 -15.69 18.52
C ILE A 476 -13.86 -16.36 17.46
N ARG A 477 -12.55 -16.13 17.56
CA ARG A 477 -11.51 -16.80 16.76
C ARG A 477 -10.33 -17.13 17.65
N PHE A 478 -9.84 -18.34 17.51
CA PHE A 478 -8.57 -18.79 18.08
C PHE A 478 -7.58 -18.97 16.94
N THR A 479 -6.44 -18.30 17.02
CA THR A 479 -5.36 -18.34 16.02
C THR A 479 -4.06 -18.74 16.68
N THR A 480 -3.30 -19.65 16.06
CA THR A 480 -1.92 -20.00 16.42
C THR A 480 -1.03 -19.66 15.24
N ASP A 481 0.03 -18.90 15.51
CA ASP A 481 1.06 -18.53 14.56
C ASP A 481 2.40 -19.12 14.98
N GLU A 482 3.11 -19.70 14.01
CA GLU A 482 4.48 -20.19 14.15
C GLU A 482 5.36 -19.49 13.13
N ARG A 483 6.53 -19.02 13.57
CA ARG A 483 7.51 -18.34 12.74
C ARG A 483 8.89 -18.93 12.93
N GLU A 484 9.64 -19.02 11.85
CA GLU A 484 11.03 -19.44 11.85
C GLU A 484 11.83 -18.52 10.92
N ASN A 485 12.84 -17.88 11.47
CA ASN A 485 13.81 -17.10 10.72
C ASN A 485 15.14 -17.85 10.67
N VAL A 486 15.79 -17.83 9.50
CA VAL A 486 17.16 -18.31 9.30
C VAL A 486 17.88 -17.26 8.45
N GLY A 487 18.99 -16.73 8.98
CA GLY A 487 19.75 -15.73 8.29
C GLY A 487 20.60 -14.88 9.20
N GLY A 488 21.04 -13.74 8.69
CA GLY A 488 21.82 -12.84 9.49
C GLY A 488 22.32 -11.62 8.75
N ARG A 489 22.97 -10.77 9.53
CA ARG A 489 23.58 -9.54 9.09
C ARG A 489 25.10 -9.70 9.11
N GLY A 490 25.76 -9.37 7.99
CA GLY A 490 27.21 -9.39 7.85
C GLY A 490 27.78 -7.98 7.71
N HIS A 491 28.95 -7.78 8.24
CA HIS A 491 29.74 -6.56 8.11
C HIS A 491 31.11 -6.86 7.47
N GLY A 492 31.63 -5.95 6.67
CA GLY A 492 33.02 -6.00 6.23
C GLY A 492 33.34 -7.03 5.18
N TRP A 493 32.50 -7.16 4.18
CA TRP A 493 32.77 -8.03 3.01
C TRP A 493 34.05 -7.60 2.31
N ALA A 494 34.83 -8.62 1.90
CA ALA A 494 36.02 -8.35 1.13
C ALA A 494 35.66 -7.76 -0.25
N TYR A 495 36.51 -6.88 -0.73
CA TYR A 495 36.38 -6.23 -2.03
C TYR A 495 36.90 -7.14 -3.14
N ASP A 496 36.21 -7.26 -4.27
CA ASP A 496 36.72 -7.94 -5.47
C ASP A 496 37.64 -7.03 -6.28
N PRO A 497 38.96 -7.24 -6.25
CA PRO A 497 39.91 -6.37 -6.97
C PRO A 497 39.80 -6.54 -8.49
N THR A 498 39.12 -7.58 -8.98
CA THR A 498 39.01 -7.88 -10.42
C THR A 498 37.89 -7.11 -11.08
N VAL A 499 36.89 -6.68 -10.30
CA VAL A 499 35.74 -5.91 -10.79
C VAL A 499 35.60 -4.63 -9.97
N PRO A 500 36.04 -3.47 -10.48
CA PRO A 500 35.94 -2.20 -9.77
C PRO A 500 34.49 -1.93 -9.32
N GLY A 501 34.29 -1.67 -8.04
CA GLY A 501 33.02 -1.39 -7.44
C GLY A 501 32.15 -2.63 -7.15
N ARG A 502 32.67 -3.83 -7.32
CA ARG A 502 31.97 -5.07 -6.96
C ARG A 502 32.65 -5.73 -5.77
N PRO A 503 31.90 -5.94 -4.67
CA PRO A 503 32.40 -6.72 -3.56
C PRO A 503 32.56 -8.18 -3.96
N ILE A 504 33.50 -8.87 -3.34
CA ILE A 504 33.56 -10.33 -3.39
C ILE A 504 32.28 -10.83 -2.74
N ASP A 505 31.42 -11.40 -3.55
CA ASP A 505 30.36 -12.25 -3.01
C ASP A 505 31.07 -13.45 -2.33
N PRO A 506 30.97 -13.61 -1.01
CA PRO A 506 31.65 -14.74 -0.34
C PRO A 506 31.04 -16.09 -0.72
N GLY A 507 30.30 -16.14 -1.83
CA GLY A 507 29.67 -17.37 -2.27
C GLY A 507 28.62 -17.86 -1.29
N LEU A 508 27.87 -16.94 -0.70
CA LEU A 508 26.79 -17.30 0.17
C LEU A 508 25.77 -18.09 -0.62
N ASP A 509 25.89 -19.38 -0.48
CA ASP A 509 24.84 -20.29 -0.87
C ASP A 509 23.62 -20.00 0.02
N PRO A 510 22.47 -19.61 -0.53
CA PRO A 510 21.23 -19.48 0.24
C PRO A 510 20.86 -20.77 0.99
N ALA A 511 21.39 -21.92 0.53
CA ALA A 511 21.23 -23.22 1.19
C ALA A 511 22.16 -23.40 2.40
N GLN A 512 23.13 -22.51 2.61
CA GLN A 512 24.04 -22.55 3.77
C GLN A 512 24.00 -21.20 4.51
N PRO A 513 22.92 -20.91 5.21
CA PRO A 513 22.80 -19.70 6.01
C PRO A 513 23.92 -19.65 7.06
N GLY A 514 24.48 -18.46 7.24
CA GLY A 514 25.55 -18.21 8.21
C GLY A 514 26.98 -18.47 7.71
N SER A 515 27.20 -19.06 6.51
CA SER A 515 28.53 -19.14 5.94
C SER A 515 29.00 -17.75 5.51
N GLY A 516 30.06 -17.23 6.11
CA GLY A 516 30.59 -15.87 5.86
C GLY A 516 30.03 -14.78 6.78
N PHE A 517 29.09 -15.08 7.65
CA PHE A 517 28.70 -14.21 8.74
C PHE A 517 29.54 -14.44 10.01
N ASN A 518 29.83 -13.39 10.76
CA ASN A 518 30.41 -13.55 12.08
C ASN A 518 29.42 -14.28 13.00
N SER A 519 29.94 -15.20 13.81
CA SER A 519 29.17 -16.08 14.68
C SER A 519 28.30 -15.39 15.75
N GLY A 520 28.21 -14.09 15.75
CA GLY A 520 27.38 -13.30 16.67
C GLY A 520 26.24 -12.52 16.01
N CYS A 521 25.98 -12.75 14.72
CA CYS A 521 25.08 -11.88 13.94
C CYS A 521 23.79 -12.55 13.48
N CYS A 522 23.45 -13.73 14.05
CA CYS A 522 22.40 -14.56 13.49
C CYS A 522 21.01 -14.11 13.92
N ASN A 523 20.10 -14.00 12.95
CA ASN A 523 18.67 -13.78 13.16
C ASN A 523 17.91 -15.10 13.27
N ASP A 524 18.65 -16.21 13.44
CA ASP A 524 18.07 -17.53 13.55
C ASP A 524 17.20 -17.62 14.79
N GLY A 525 15.99 -18.09 14.63
CA GLY A 525 15.09 -18.25 15.74
C GLY A 525 13.72 -18.74 15.37
N LYS A 526 13.00 -19.18 16.39
CA LYS A 526 11.61 -19.61 16.27
C LYS A 526 10.77 -18.87 17.28
N TYR A 527 9.58 -18.50 16.85
CA TYR A 527 8.60 -17.85 17.68
C TYR A 527 7.22 -18.46 17.46
N SER A 528 6.49 -18.70 18.51
CA SER A 528 5.11 -19.18 18.43
C SER A 528 4.25 -18.43 19.41
N ASN A 529 3.06 -18.07 18.97
CA ASN A 529 2.06 -17.47 19.83
C ASN A 529 0.65 -17.93 19.45
N SER A 530 -0.27 -17.88 20.43
CA SER A 530 -1.69 -18.10 20.22
C SER A 530 -2.47 -16.93 20.78
N LYS A 531 -3.47 -16.48 20.04
CA LYS A 531 -4.36 -15.39 20.45
C LYS A 531 -5.81 -15.73 20.18
N THR A 532 -6.65 -15.31 21.12
CA THR A 532 -8.11 -15.32 20.95
C THR A 532 -8.59 -13.91 20.68
N THR A 533 -9.28 -13.71 19.59
CA THR A 533 -10.01 -12.47 19.30
C THR A 533 -11.50 -12.71 19.39
N TRP A 534 -12.23 -11.68 19.78
CA TRP A 534 -13.67 -11.76 19.96
C TRP A 534 -14.39 -10.47 19.59
N LEU A 535 -15.67 -10.59 19.34
CA LEU A 535 -16.59 -9.52 19.01
C LEU A 535 -17.88 -9.69 19.81
N ALA A 536 -18.36 -8.60 20.40
CA ALA A 536 -19.72 -8.48 20.90
C ALA A 536 -20.34 -7.22 20.29
N ARG A 537 -21.53 -7.35 19.70
CA ARG A 537 -22.21 -6.24 19.04
C ARG A 537 -23.71 -6.34 19.21
N ALA A 538 -24.35 -5.20 19.42
CA ALA A 538 -25.80 -5.03 19.35
C ALA A 538 -26.12 -4.02 18.26
N ASN A 539 -27.07 -4.31 17.42
CA ASN A 539 -27.66 -3.34 16.50
C ASN A 539 -29.19 -3.29 16.67
N TYR A 540 -29.72 -2.11 16.50
CA TYR A 540 -31.13 -1.78 16.68
C TYR A 540 -31.64 -0.97 15.50
N ASP A 541 -32.56 -1.56 14.75
CA ASP A 541 -33.27 -0.92 13.64
C ASP A 541 -34.40 -0.04 14.21
N VAL A 542 -34.13 1.25 14.38
CA VAL A 542 -35.11 2.21 14.88
C VAL A 542 -36.33 2.26 13.94
N ASN A 543 -36.04 2.19 12.65
CA ASN A 543 -36.99 2.04 11.55
C ASN A 543 -36.23 1.55 10.30
N LYS A 544 -36.92 1.42 9.17
CA LYS A 544 -36.34 0.95 7.90
C LYS A 544 -35.21 1.83 7.33
N GLU A 545 -35.11 3.06 7.82
CA GLU A 545 -34.17 4.07 7.33
C GLU A 545 -33.06 4.40 8.35
N THR A 546 -33.16 3.90 9.58
CA THR A 546 -32.23 4.24 10.66
C THR A 546 -31.85 3.02 11.48
N MET A 547 -30.57 2.69 11.49
CA MET A 547 -29.96 1.65 12.32
C MET A 547 -28.94 2.29 13.28
N LEU A 548 -29.02 1.91 14.56
CA LEU A 548 -28.00 2.18 15.59
C LEU A 548 -27.21 0.89 15.84
N TYR A 549 -25.94 1.01 16.16
CA TYR A 549 -25.16 -0.13 16.62
C TYR A 549 -24.12 0.29 17.67
N ALA A 550 -23.77 -0.69 18.52
CA ALA A 550 -22.66 -0.58 19.45
C ALA A 550 -21.89 -1.90 19.44
N SER A 551 -20.56 -1.83 19.49
CA SER A 551 -19.70 -3.01 19.47
C SER A 551 -18.47 -2.84 20.35
N VAL A 552 -17.99 -3.98 20.86
CA VAL A 552 -16.64 -4.16 21.39
C VAL A 552 -15.99 -5.26 20.59
N SER A 553 -14.82 -4.97 20.02
CA SER A 553 -14.09 -5.91 19.17
C SER A 553 -12.61 -5.89 19.48
N THR A 554 -11.94 -7.03 19.26
CA THR A 554 -10.53 -7.18 19.48
C THR A 554 -9.78 -7.55 18.20
N GLY A 555 -8.54 -7.09 18.09
CA GLY A 555 -7.60 -7.42 17.05
C GLY A 555 -6.24 -7.74 17.61
N PHE A 556 -5.38 -8.35 16.82
CA PHE A 556 -3.98 -8.55 17.20
C PHE A 556 -3.07 -8.60 15.97
N LYS A 557 -1.83 -8.24 16.19
CA LYS A 557 -0.70 -8.42 15.29
C LYS A 557 0.30 -9.35 15.96
N SER A 558 0.81 -10.33 15.22
CA SER A 558 1.70 -11.35 15.78
C SER A 558 3.04 -10.75 16.20
N GLY A 559 3.69 -11.34 17.20
CA GLY A 559 5.10 -11.13 17.46
C GLY A 559 5.98 -11.91 16.49
N SER A 560 7.29 -11.66 16.51
CA SER A 560 8.26 -12.36 15.65
C SER A 560 9.65 -12.42 16.24
N VAL A 561 10.56 -13.07 15.52
CA VAL A 561 11.99 -13.01 15.68
C VAL A 561 12.56 -11.94 14.76
N GLN A 562 13.58 -11.24 15.18
CA GLN A 562 14.23 -10.17 14.45
C GLN A 562 15.76 -10.22 14.55
N ASP A 563 16.44 -9.19 14.10
CA ASP A 563 17.90 -9.07 14.14
C ASP A 563 18.48 -9.48 15.50
N GLY A 564 19.54 -10.30 15.46
CA GLY A 564 20.20 -10.83 16.65
C GLY A 564 19.44 -11.95 17.37
N GLY A 565 18.39 -12.52 16.76
CA GLY A 565 17.56 -13.55 17.40
C GLY A 565 16.63 -13.02 18.49
N ALA A 566 16.55 -11.70 18.66
CA ALA A 566 15.63 -11.07 19.60
C ALA A 566 14.17 -11.29 19.19
N THR A 567 13.27 -11.28 20.15
CA THR A 567 11.84 -11.44 19.90
C THR A 567 11.06 -10.25 20.42
N TYR A 568 9.95 -9.93 19.76
CA TYR A 568 8.99 -8.97 20.25
C TYR A 568 7.60 -9.61 20.39
N LYS A 569 6.80 -9.04 21.29
CA LYS A 569 5.50 -9.59 21.69
C LYS A 569 4.41 -9.25 20.67
N PRO A 570 3.32 -10.04 20.64
CA PRO A 570 2.12 -9.65 19.90
C PRO A 570 1.52 -8.38 20.47
N GLU A 571 1.17 -7.46 19.55
CA GLU A 571 0.33 -6.32 19.87
C GLU A 571 -1.13 -6.74 19.94
N THR A 572 -1.91 -6.13 20.82
CA THR A 572 -3.35 -6.36 20.93
C THR A 572 -4.12 -5.07 21.02
N LEU A 573 -5.30 -5.05 20.39
CA LEU A 573 -6.24 -3.93 20.38
C LEU A 573 -7.59 -4.35 20.93
N THR A 574 -8.17 -3.50 21.80
CA THR A 574 -9.61 -3.51 22.13
C THR A 574 -10.23 -2.21 21.64
N ASN A 575 -11.26 -2.32 20.80
CA ASN A 575 -11.98 -1.18 20.23
C ASN A 575 -13.43 -1.16 20.73
N TYR A 576 -13.88 0.02 21.13
CA TYR A 576 -15.26 0.33 21.47
C TYR A 576 -15.81 1.27 20.41
N GLU A 577 -16.94 0.92 19.82
CA GLU A 577 -17.52 1.72 18.72
C GLU A 577 -19.03 1.82 18.86
N ILE A 578 -19.55 3.01 18.62
CA ILE A 578 -20.98 3.28 18.49
C ILE A 578 -21.19 3.97 17.16
N GLY A 579 -22.18 3.52 16.38
CA GLY A 579 -22.46 4.14 15.09
C GLY A 579 -23.95 4.22 14.78
N ILE A 580 -24.24 5.05 13.80
CA ILE A 580 -25.57 5.25 13.24
C ILE A 580 -25.49 5.24 11.73
N LYS A 581 -26.39 4.51 11.09
CA LYS A 581 -26.58 4.53 9.64
C LYS A 581 -27.99 4.98 9.31
N GLN A 582 -28.08 5.99 8.45
CA GLN A 582 -29.35 6.63 8.14
C GLN A 582 -29.52 6.82 6.64
N THR A 583 -30.77 6.70 6.21
CA THR A 583 -31.19 7.00 4.85
C THR A 583 -32.30 8.04 4.94
N PHE A 584 -32.20 9.14 4.22
CA PHE A 584 -33.17 10.24 4.27
C PHE A 584 -33.72 10.54 2.88
N MET A 585 -34.80 11.36 2.87
CA MET A 585 -35.40 11.91 1.64
C MET A 585 -35.76 10.83 0.62
N GLY A 586 -36.30 9.69 1.13
CA GLY A 586 -36.73 8.58 0.27
C GLY A 586 -35.57 7.91 -0.48
N GLY A 587 -34.38 7.76 0.15
CA GLY A 587 -33.23 7.10 -0.42
C GLY A 587 -32.24 8.01 -1.16
N LYS A 588 -32.47 9.33 -1.16
CA LYS A 588 -31.59 10.29 -1.84
C LYS A 588 -30.33 10.63 -1.05
N VAL A 589 -30.36 10.49 0.28
CA VAL A 589 -29.23 10.82 1.16
C VAL A 589 -28.95 9.64 2.07
N LYS A 590 -27.69 9.18 2.08
CA LYS A 590 -27.14 8.22 3.04
C LYS A 590 -26.17 8.96 3.95
N PHE A 591 -26.27 8.72 5.26
CA PHE A 591 -25.49 9.38 6.29
C PHE A 591 -25.06 8.34 7.34
N ASN A 592 -23.76 8.04 7.36
CA ASN A 592 -23.17 7.03 8.22
C ASN A 592 -22.14 7.66 9.14
N ASN A 593 -22.26 7.43 10.45
CA ASN A 593 -21.36 7.99 11.44
C ASN A 593 -20.90 6.92 12.42
N ALA A 594 -19.69 7.07 12.94
CA ALA A 594 -19.13 6.24 14.00
C ALA A 594 -18.29 7.09 14.96
N ILE A 595 -18.39 6.78 16.24
CA ILE A 595 -17.50 7.24 17.30
C ILE A 595 -16.77 6.01 17.82
N TYR A 596 -15.45 6.12 18.02
CA TYR A 596 -14.65 4.99 18.45
C TYR A 596 -13.61 5.37 19.50
N TYR A 597 -13.25 4.39 20.32
CA TYR A 597 -12.11 4.43 21.24
C TYR A 597 -11.35 3.11 21.16
N SER A 598 -10.06 3.19 20.86
CA SER A 598 -9.15 2.07 20.68
C SER A 598 -8.04 2.09 21.72
N ASP A 599 -7.86 0.99 22.45
CA ASP A 599 -6.85 0.82 23.48
C ASP A 599 -5.89 -0.31 23.07
N PHE A 600 -4.64 0.09 22.73
CA PHE A 600 -3.56 -0.82 22.34
C PHE A 600 -2.72 -1.20 23.55
N LYS A 601 -2.30 -2.45 23.58
CA LYS A 601 -1.31 -2.98 24.52
C LYS A 601 -0.16 -3.61 23.76
N ASP A 602 1.04 -3.47 24.30
CA ASP A 602 2.28 -3.94 23.68
C ASP A 602 2.40 -3.42 22.23
N PHE A 603 2.13 -2.12 22.01
CA PHE A 603 2.12 -1.48 20.69
C PHE A 603 3.48 -1.65 20.02
N GLN A 604 3.49 -2.27 18.83
CA GLN A 604 4.70 -2.51 18.06
C GLN A 604 5.12 -1.27 17.30
N PHE A 605 6.38 -0.90 17.45
CA PHE A 605 7.01 0.15 16.65
C PHE A 605 8.39 -0.31 16.22
N SER A 606 8.89 0.24 15.12
CA SER A 606 10.26 0.00 14.68
C SER A 606 11.04 1.31 14.69
N ALA A 607 12.24 1.25 15.21
CA ALA A 607 13.11 2.40 15.35
C ALA A 607 14.58 2.03 15.11
N PRO A 608 15.41 2.98 14.64
CA PRO A 608 16.85 2.76 14.59
C PRO A 608 17.41 2.65 16.00
N VAL A 609 18.20 1.61 16.22
CA VAL A 609 18.95 1.37 17.46
C VAL A 609 20.45 1.42 17.15
N LEU A 610 21.22 2.14 17.96
CA LEU A 610 22.66 2.14 17.86
C LEU A 610 23.22 0.96 18.66
N ASN A 611 23.88 0.04 17.97
CA ASN A 611 24.55 -1.10 18.59
C ASN A 611 25.83 -0.70 19.32
N ALA A 612 26.30 -1.56 20.23
CA ALA A 612 27.52 -1.31 21.01
C ALA A 612 28.80 -1.18 20.14
N ASP A 613 28.80 -1.73 18.93
CA ASP A 613 29.88 -1.65 17.95
C ASP A 613 29.82 -0.38 17.07
N GLY A 614 28.85 0.53 17.33
CA GLY A 614 28.64 1.75 16.57
C GLY A 614 27.82 1.59 15.28
N THR A 615 27.37 0.37 14.98
CA THR A 615 26.47 0.13 13.84
C THR A 615 25.02 0.45 14.20
N ARG A 616 24.18 0.70 13.21
CA ARG A 616 22.74 0.91 13.41
C ARG A 616 21.96 -0.32 12.96
N SER A 617 21.04 -0.75 13.81
CA SER A 617 20.03 -1.74 13.47
C SER A 617 18.66 -1.10 13.50
N PHE A 618 17.75 -1.58 12.69
CA PHE A 618 16.33 -1.26 12.81
C PHE A 618 15.66 -2.41 13.60
N LEU A 619 15.21 -2.14 14.80
CA LEU A 619 14.57 -3.14 15.64
C LEU A 619 13.11 -2.79 15.88
N THR A 620 12.28 -3.83 15.94
CA THR A 620 10.91 -3.74 16.42
C THR A 620 10.87 -4.00 17.92
N ASP A 621 10.20 -3.14 18.67
CA ASP A 621 9.99 -3.28 20.11
C ASP A 621 8.51 -3.00 20.44
N ASN A 622 8.15 -3.19 21.71
CA ASN A 622 6.80 -2.97 22.18
C ASN A 622 6.78 -1.77 23.16
N ALA A 623 6.09 -0.69 22.77
CA ALA A 623 5.69 0.34 23.70
C ALA A 623 4.63 -0.19 24.69
N GLU A 624 4.47 0.45 25.84
CA GLU A 624 3.44 0.08 26.81
C GLU A 624 2.04 -0.01 26.17
N GLY A 625 1.74 0.88 25.20
CA GLY A 625 0.52 0.88 24.42
C GLY A 625 0.34 2.16 23.62
N ALA A 626 -0.83 2.31 23.03
CA ALA A 626 -1.29 3.55 22.38
C ALA A 626 -2.80 3.68 22.56
N LYS A 627 -3.30 4.91 22.54
CA LYS A 627 -4.73 5.22 22.63
C LYS A 627 -5.14 6.04 21.44
N VAL A 628 -6.26 5.69 20.83
CA VAL A 628 -6.83 6.40 19.69
C VAL A 628 -8.32 6.58 19.92
N SER A 629 -8.81 7.79 19.74
CA SER A 629 -10.25 8.07 19.77
C SER A 629 -10.62 8.99 18.61
N GLY A 630 -11.85 8.88 18.15
CA GLY A 630 -12.26 9.71 17.04
C GLY A 630 -13.72 9.59 16.66
N PHE A 631 -14.04 10.39 15.64
CA PHE A 631 -15.35 10.43 14.99
C PHE A 631 -15.16 10.39 13.47
N GLU A 632 -15.97 9.61 12.81
CA GLU A 632 -15.98 9.47 11.35
C GLU A 632 -17.39 9.67 10.82
N SER A 633 -17.50 10.34 9.68
CA SER A 633 -18.77 10.61 9.00
C SER A 633 -18.63 10.44 7.50
N GLU A 634 -19.60 9.79 6.89
CA GLU A 634 -19.73 9.62 5.44
C GLU A 634 -21.11 10.05 4.98
N ILE A 635 -21.15 10.91 3.98
CA ILE A 635 -22.36 11.42 3.37
C ILE A 635 -22.33 11.10 1.88
N SER A 636 -23.39 10.51 1.38
CA SER A 636 -23.65 10.39 -0.05
C SER A 636 -25.04 10.94 -0.35
N ALA A 637 -25.14 11.88 -1.28
CA ALA A 637 -26.40 12.53 -1.62
C ALA A 637 -26.56 12.61 -3.14
N LYS A 638 -27.75 12.27 -3.63
CA LYS A 638 -28.22 12.55 -4.98
C LYS A 638 -29.34 13.59 -4.85
N LEU A 639 -28.95 14.88 -4.83
CA LEU A 639 -29.85 15.99 -4.53
C LEU A 639 -30.91 16.17 -5.61
N THR A 640 -30.49 16.04 -6.86
CA THR A 640 -31.32 15.95 -8.04
C THR A 640 -30.93 14.73 -8.88
N PRO A 641 -31.60 14.37 -9.99
CA PRO A 641 -31.11 13.34 -10.90
C PRO A 641 -29.68 13.58 -11.40
N ASP A 642 -29.28 14.87 -11.45
CA ASP A 642 -28.04 15.31 -12.08
C ASP A 642 -26.97 15.74 -11.09
N ASP A 643 -27.35 16.03 -9.83
CA ASP A 643 -26.44 16.54 -8.78
C ASP A 643 -26.09 15.43 -7.79
N ARG A 644 -24.81 15.16 -7.64
CA ARG A 644 -24.30 14.24 -6.64
C ARG A 644 -23.25 14.92 -5.75
N VAL A 645 -23.38 14.68 -4.47
CA VAL A 645 -22.42 15.09 -3.44
C VAL A 645 -21.96 13.87 -2.67
N GLN A 646 -20.67 13.79 -2.44
CA GLN A 646 -20.08 12.85 -1.49
C GLN A 646 -19.19 13.65 -0.53
N ALA A 647 -19.23 13.32 0.75
CA ALA A 647 -18.36 13.93 1.73
C ALA A 647 -17.93 12.91 2.79
N THR A 648 -16.67 13.02 3.19
CA THR A 648 -16.10 12.25 4.30
C THR A 648 -15.47 13.23 5.28
N PHE A 649 -15.64 12.96 6.59
CA PHE A 649 -15.04 13.73 7.67
C PHE A 649 -14.46 12.78 8.69
N ALA A 650 -13.30 13.12 9.23
CA ALA A 650 -12.69 12.38 10.33
C ALA A 650 -12.06 13.34 11.33
N TYR A 651 -12.28 13.05 12.60
CA TYR A 651 -11.54 13.61 13.72
C TYR A 651 -10.81 12.47 14.42
N THR A 652 -9.49 12.59 14.60
CA THR A 652 -8.67 11.56 15.19
C THR A 652 -7.73 12.15 16.23
N ASP A 653 -7.81 11.68 17.46
CA ASP A 653 -6.88 11.98 18.53
C ASP A 653 -6.08 10.73 18.90
N THR A 654 -4.75 10.87 18.92
CA THR A 654 -3.83 9.75 19.15
C THR A 654 -2.85 10.11 20.25
N LYS A 655 -2.51 9.12 21.09
CA LYS A 655 -1.54 9.28 22.15
C LYS A 655 -0.73 8.01 22.36
N LEU A 656 0.59 8.11 22.21
CA LEU A 656 1.51 7.02 22.48
C LEU A 656 1.64 6.78 23.99
N GLY A 657 1.67 5.54 24.42
CA GLY A 657 1.97 5.12 25.77
C GLY A 657 3.43 5.37 26.15
N LYS A 658 3.85 4.86 27.29
CA LYS A 658 5.23 5.05 27.76
C LYS A 658 6.22 4.38 26.79
N LEU A 659 7.15 5.19 26.29
CA LEU A 659 8.22 4.77 25.41
C LEU A 659 9.42 5.70 25.56
N ILE A 660 10.52 5.18 26.11
CA ILE A 660 11.75 5.90 26.42
C ILE A 660 12.93 5.10 25.89
N GLY A 661 13.98 5.79 25.45
CA GLY A 661 15.24 5.14 25.08
C GLY A 661 15.44 4.97 23.59
N LEU A 662 14.63 5.60 22.75
CA LEU A 662 14.81 5.57 21.31
C LEU A 662 16.04 6.35 20.85
N SER A 663 16.73 5.83 19.84
CA SER A 663 17.76 6.56 19.12
C SER A 663 17.14 7.66 18.26
N ASN A 664 17.84 8.78 18.18
CA ASN A 664 17.41 9.96 17.43
C ASN A 664 17.93 9.92 16.00
N ASP A 665 17.04 9.72 15.05
CA ASP A 665 17.37 9.69 13.62
C ASP A 665 17.85 11.04 13.05
N TYR A 666 17.54 12.14 13.76
CA TYR A 666 17.90 13.50 13.36
C TYR A 666 19.16 14.03 14.02
N ASN A 667 19.87 13.23 14.81
CA ASN A 667 21.03 13.64 15.62
C ASN A 667 20.77 14.90 16.48
N LEU A 668 19.54 15.08 16.92
CA LEU A 668 19.17 16.19 17.79
C LEU A 668 19.48 15.86 19.25
N PRO A 669 20.00 16.81 20.06
CA PRO A 669 20.17 16.60 21.48
C PRO A 669 18.81 16.45 22.14
N GLY A 670 18.54 15.30 22.75
CA GLY A 670 17.33 15.03 23.49
C GLY A 670 17.61 14.78 24.97
N PRO A 671 16.68 15.08 25.88
CA PRO A 671 16.81 14.69 27.28
C PRO A 671 16.75 13.18 27.40
N CYS A 672 17.82 12.58 27.93
CA CYS A 672 17.88 11.17 28.21
C CYS A 672 18.09 10.92 29.69
N THR A 673 17.16 10.25 30.32
CA THR A 673 17.30 9.83 31.72
C THR A 673 17.92 8.42 31.83
N ILE A 674 18.05 7.71 30.70
CA ILE A 674 18.66 6.39 30.60
C ILE A 674 19.82 6.49 29.61
N ILE A 675 21.04 6.18 30.06
CA ILE A 675 22.22 6.18 29.20
C ILE A 675 22.14 4.97 28.28
N VAL A 676 21.75 5.20 27.04
CA VAL A 676 21.99 4.28 25.92
C VAL A 676 23.24 4.80 25.18
N ILE A 677 24.16 3.90 24.90
CA ILE A 677 25.48 4.20 24.35
C ILE A 677 25.33 4.95 23.02
N GLY A 678 25.76 6.20 22.97
CA GLY A 678 25.90 7.04 21.78
C GLY A 678 24.60 7.74 21.30
N ASN A 679 24.61 9.09 21.26
CA ASN A 679 23.56 9.98 20.74
C ASN A 679 22.18 9.87 21.42
N GLY A 680 21.99 10.59 22.50
CA GLY A 680 20.76 10.98 23.19
C GLY A 680 19.55 10.08 23.02
N CYS A 681 19.06 9.49 24.08
CA CYS A 681 17.78 8.80 24.05
C CYS A 681 16.61 9.79 24.19
N LEU A 682 15.50 9.46 23.56
CA LEU A 682 14.30 10.26 23.55
C LEU A 682 13.20 9.62 24.38
N ASP A 683 12.45 10.47 25.09
CA ASP A 683 11.15 10.12 25.66
C ASP A 683 10.05 10.63 24.71
N VAL A 684 9.39 9.71 24.05
CA VAL A 684 8.27 9.98 23.13
C VAL A 684 6.91 9.68 23.75
N THR A 685 6.88 9.47 25.06
CA THR A 685 5.66 9.22 25.83
C THR A 685 4.66 10.36 25.64
N GLY A 686 3.45 10.04 25.22
CA GLY A 686 2.38 11.01 25.00
C GLY A 686 2.42 11.71 23.66
N ASN A 687 3.40 11.44 22.80
CA ASN A 687 3.45 11.96 21.44
C ASN A 687 2.27 11.48 20.62
N ARG A 688 1.93 12.25 19.58
CA ARG A 688 0.97 11.83 18.56
C ARG A 688 1.58 10.77 17.65
N LEU A 689 0.75 9.86 17.17
CA LEU A 689 1.18 8.86 16.20
C LEU A 689 1.36 9.48 14.81
N ALA A 690 2.15 8.81 13.98
CA ALA A 690 2.40 9.23 12.62
C ALA A 690 1.14 9.15 11.74
N HIS A 691 1.06 10.01 10.72
CA HIS A 691 -0.03 10.03 9.73
C HIS A 691 -1.43 10.12 10.34
N ALA A 692 -1.56 10.86 11.44
CA ALA A 692 -2.79 11.06 12.20
C ALA A 692 -3.19 12.53 12.26
N PRO A 693 -3.64 13.15 11.14
CA PRO A 693 -4.19 14.50 11.19
C PRO A 693 -5.35 14.54 12.18
N THR A 694 -5.43 15.65 12.98
CA THR A 694 -6.52 15.79 13.94
C THR A 694 -7.87 15.87 13.24
N PHE A 695 -7.91 16.49 12.07
CA PHE A 695 -9.11 16.62 11.25
C PHE A 695 -8.73 16.40 9.78
N SER A 696 -9.54 15.62 9.09
CA SER A 696 -9.51 15.48 7.64
C SER A 696 -10.92 15.54 7.06
N ALA A 697 -11.05 16.09 5.87
CA ALA A 697 -12.31 16.16 5.15
C ALA A 697 -12.10 16.06 3.65
N THR A 698 -12.97 15.32 2.97
CA THR A 698 -13.08 15.36 1.52
C THR A 698 -14.51 15.68 1.14
N VAL A 699 -14.69 16.64 0.24
CA VAL A 699 -15.99 16.99 -0.34
C VAL A 699 -15.89 16.89 -1.85
N GLN A 700 -16.83 16.17 -2.43
CA GLN A 700 -16.90 15.95 -3.86
C GLN A 700 -18.27 16.40 -4.38
N TYR A 701 -18.27 17.01 -5.54
CA TYR A 701 -19.47 17.40 -6.24
C TYR A 701 -19.34 17.12 -7.71
N GLU A 702 -20.41 16.62 -8.30
CA GLU A 702 -20.56 16.47 -9.75
C GLU A 702 -21.96 16.91 -10.20
N HIS A 703 -22.03 17.44 -11.41
CA HIS A 703 -23.29 17.77 -12.09
C HIS A 703 -23.27 17.23 -13.49
N SER A 704 -24.36 16.59 -13.92
CA SER A 704 -24.50 16.02 -15.25
C SER A 704 -25.36 16.91 -16.15
N PHE A 705 -24.74 17.60 -17.11
CA PHE A 705 -25.46 18.33 -18.16
C PHE A 705 -25.88 17.35 -19.26
N HIS A 706 -27.18 17.29 -19.55
CA HIS A 706 -27.71 16.49 -20.64
C HIS A 706 -27.56 17.27 -21.95
N LEU A 707 -26.92 16.61 -22.90
CA LEU A 707 -26.77 17.10 -24.28
C LEU A 707 -27.69 16.28 -25.20
N GLY A 708 -27.88 16.71 -26.45
CA GLY A 708 -28.69 15.93 -27.41
C GLY A 708 -28.22 14.46 -27.52
N ASP A 709 -29.07 13.56 -27.99
CA ASP A 709 -28.78 12.14 -28.26
C ASP A 709 -28.32 11.32 -27.05
N ASN A 710 -28.84 11.62 -25.86
CA ASN A 710 -28.47 11.00 -24.58
C ASN A 710 -27.00 11.21 -24.14
N ALA A 711 -26.28 12.10 -24.77
CA ALA A 711 -24.95 12.46 -24.38
C ALA A 711 -24.97 13.28 -23.07
N THR A 712 -23.93 13.13 -22.25
CA THR A 712 -23.77 13.91 -21.02
C THR A 712 -22.38 14.54 -20.92
N LEU A 713 -22.33 15.72 -20.29
CA LEU A 713 -21.08 16.37 -19.90
C LEU A 713 -21.11 16.54 -18.38
N THR A 714 -20.17 15.89 -17.68
CA THR A 714 -20.15 15.83 -16.22
C THR A 714 -18.84 16.43 -15.69
N PRO A 715 -18.82 17.74 -15.36
CA PRO A 715 -17.77 18.31 -14.52
C PRO A 715 -17.85 17.76 -13.11
N ARG A 716 -16.68 17.59 -12.48
CA ARG A 716 -16.54 17.16 -11.11
C ARG A 716 -15.39 17.89 -10.42
N ILE A 717 -15.54 18.10 -9.14
CA ILE A 717 -14.53 18.66 -8.24
C ILE A 717 -14.44 17.82 -6.98
N SER A 718 -13.22 17.60 -6.50
CA SER A 718 -12.92 16.98 -5.21
C SER A 718 -12.00 17.90 -4.43
N LEU A 719 -12.41 18.28 -3.23
CA LEU A 719 -11.65 19.11 -2.29
C LEU A 719 -11.27 18.22 -1.11
N HIS A 720 -10.00 18.04 -0.88
CA HIS A 720 -9.45 17.31 0.26
C HIS A 720 -8.69 18.29 1.15
N TYR A 721 -8.98 18.30 2.44
CA TYR A 721 -8.31 19.12 3.47
C TYR A 721 -7.84 18.23 4.62
N GLU A 722 -6.62 18.47 5.09
CA GLU A 722 -6.09 17.90 6.32
C GLU A 722 -5.42 18.97 7.18
N THR A 723 -5.60 18.84 8.50
CA THR A 723 -4.78 19.59 9.46
C THR A 723 -3.35 19.04 9.45
N GLU A 724 -2.44 19.74 10.10
CA GLU A 724 -1.07 19.24 10.26
C GLU A 724 -1.04 17.85 10.90
N SER A 725 -0.07 17.05 10.49
CA SER A 725 0.18 15.71 11.03
C SER A 725 1.67 15.43 11.12
N TRP A 726 2.04 14.57 12.06
CA TRP A 726 3.40 14.08 12.21
C TRP A 726 3.66 12.94 11.23
N LEU A 727 4.89 12.81 10.77
CA LEU A 727 5.33 11.77 9.83
C LEU A 727 6.12 10.66 10.53
N SER A 728 6.44 10.85 11.81
CA SER A 728 7.01 9.85 12.71
C SER A 728 6.47 10.01 14.13
N ILE A 729 6.76 9.05 15.00
CA ILE A 729 6.42 9.12 16.42
C ILE A 729 7.29 10.09 17.22
N PHE A 730 8.35 10.62 16.62
CA PHE A 730 9.30 11.50 17.31
C PHE A 730 8.77 12.93 17.50
N ASN A 731 7.90 13.40 16.63
CA ASN A 731 7.29 14.72 16.65
C ASN A 731 8.31 15.88 16.69
N TYR A 732 9.29 15.90 15.77
CA TYR A 732 10.41 16.85 15.70
C TYR A 732 10.10 18.21 15.03
N GLY A 733 8.91 18.73 15.16
CA GLY A 733 8.53 20.01 14.57
C GLY A 733 8.49 19.95 13.05
N ASP A 734 8.97 21.00 12.36
CA ASP A 734 8.82 21.13 10.91
C ASP A 734 9.57 20.07 10.08
N LEU A 735 10.57 19.44 10.66
CA LEU A 735 11.33 18.37 9.99
C LEU A 735 10.50 17.11 9.79
N ASP A 736 9.63 16.83 10.73
CA ASP A 736 8.87 15.61 10.89
C ASP A 736 7.36 15.88 10.82
N LYS A 737 6.98 16.97 10.20
CA LYS A 737 5.60 17.42 10.12
C LYS A 737 5.18 17.74 8.69
N GLN A 738 4.03 17.24 8.28
CA GLN A 738 3.28 17.77 7.17
C GLN A 738 2.38 18.89 7.69
N ALA A 739 2.57 20.11 7.19
CA ALA A 739 1.69 21.23 7.50
C ALA A 739 0.27 21.00 6.96
N ALA A 740 -0.71 21.67 7.53
CA ALA A 740 -2.08 21.65 7.00
C ALA A 740 -2.10 21.99 5.51
N TYR A 741 -2.91 21.27 4.73
CA TYR A 741 -2.99 21.48 3.30
C TYR A 741 -4.39 21.26 2.73
N THR A 742 -4.62 21.85 1.57
CA THR A 742 -5.76 21.56 0.70
C THR A 742 -5.24 21.02 -0.62
N ARG A 743 -5.92 20.00 -1.15
CA ARG A 743 -5.69 19.44 -2.49
C ARG A 743 -7.00 19.41 -3.25
N THR A 744 -7.02 20.07 -4.42
CA THR A 744 -8.14 20.07 -5.34
C THR A 744 -7.85 19.20 -6.54
N ASP A 745 -8.77 18.28 -6.83
CA ASP A 745 -8.77 17.50 -8.06
C ASP A 745 -10.02 17.88 -8.87
N ILE A 746 -9.87 18.11 -10.18
CA ILE A 746 -10.96 18.44 -11.08
C ILE A 746 -11.02 17.47 -12.23
N GLY A 747 -12.20 17.22 -12.76
CA GLY A 747 -12.40 16.35 -13.90
C GLY A 747 -13.56 16.82 -14.77
N LEU A 748 -13.53 16.42 -16.04
CA LEU A 748 -14.59 16.68 -17.01
C LEU A 748 -14.78 15.45 -17.88
N ARG A 749 -15.93 14.78 -17.74
CA ARG A 749 -16.25 13.59 -18.51
C ARG A 749 -17.36 13.88 -19.51
N TYR A 750 -17.09 13.59 -20.77
CA TYR A 750 -18.08 13.55 -21.83
C TYR A 750 -18.44 12.09 -22.13
N ASN A 751 -19.70 11.73 -22.01
CA ASN A 751 -20.25 10.45 -22.47
C ASN A 751 -21.07 10.70 -23.74
N SER A 752 -20.82 9.91 -24.76
CA SER A 752 -21.49 10.07 -26.07
C SER A 752 -22.96 9.65 -26.10
N GLY A 753 -23.46 9.08 -24.98
CA GLY A 753 -24.78 8.43 -24.94
C GLY A 753 -24.84 7.12 -25.72
N LYS A 754 -23.70 6.67 -26.25
CA LYS A 754 -23.52 5.39 -26.95
C LYS A 754 -22.49 4.55 -26.20
N SER A 755 -21.38 4.21 -26.85
CA SER A 755 -20.39 3.27 -26.33
C SER A 755 -19.08 3.92 -25.90
N TRP A 756 -18.85 5.19 -26.18
CA TRP A 756 -17.55 5.83 -25.91
C TRP A 756 -17.66 7.06 -25.02
N TYR A 757 -16.58 7.35 -24.34
CA TYR A 757 -16.43 8.53 -23.50
C TYR A 757 -15.01 9.11 -23.58
N VAL A 758 -14.89 10.39 -23.20
CA VAL A 758 -13.62 11.07 -22.98
C VAL A 758 -13.64 11.68 -21.59
N ASP A 759 -12.56 11.51 -20.85
CA ASP A 759 -12.44 11.99 -19.47
C ASP A 759 -11.11 12.71 -19.28
N GLY A 760 -11.16 14.05 -19.16
CA GLY A 760 -10.01 14.88 -18.83
C GLY A 760 -9.95 15.19 -17.34
N PHE A 761 -8.73 15.26 -16.76
CA PHE A 761 -8.58 15.54 -15.33
C PHE A 761 -7.30 16.31 -15.01
N VAL A 762 -7.33 17.00 -13.88
CA VAL A 762 -6.17 17.60 -13.20
C VAL A 762 -6.19 17.14 -11.76
N ARG A 763 -5.09 16.60 -11.26
CA ARG A 763 -4.88 16.28 -9.84
C ARG A 763 -3.91 17.28 -9.23
N ASN A 764 -4.11 17.58 -7.94
CA ASN A 764 -3.30 18.53 -7.18
C ASN A 764 -3.22 19.88 -7.91
N LEU A 765 -4.39 20.52 -8.12
CA LEU A 765 -4.52 21.76 -8.89
C LEU A 765 -3.62 22.89 -8.35
N GLU A 766 -3.46 22.98 -7.02
CA GLU A 766 -2.64 23.96 -6.35
C GLU A 766 -1.14 23.70 -6.55
N ASN A 767 -0.76 22.48 -6.95
CA ASN A 767 0.62 21.99 -6.99
C ASN A 767 1.30 22.04 -5.62
N THR A 768 0.57 21.68 -4.58
CA THR A 768 1.05 21.65 -3.21
C THR A 768 2.05 20.50 -3.03
N ASN A 769 3.19 20.77 -2.41
CA ASN A 769 4.17 19.75 -2.03
C ASN A 769 3.72 19.09 -0.72
N ILE A 770 3.18 17.88 -0.81
CA ILE A 770 2.63 17.14 0.33
C ILE A 770 3.62 16.06 0.71
N LYS A 771 4.22 16.15 1.90
CA LYS A 771 5.14 15.15 2.44
C LYS A 771 4.36 13.87 2.80
N THR A 772 4.91 12.74 2.43
CA THR A 772 4.36 11.41 2.73
C THR A 772 5.20 10.62 3.73
N SER A 773 6.47 10.95 3.85
CA SER A 773 7.36 10.47 4.90
C SER A 773 8.46 11.49 5.14
N ALA A 774 9.13 11.40 6.28
CA ALA A 774 10.30 12.21 6.57
C ALA A 774 11.34 11.36 7.31
N ALA A 775 12.62 11.66 7.05
CA ALA A 775 13.73 11.03 7.74
C ALA A 775 14.81 12.07 8.00
N GLY A 776 15.62 11.80 9.04
CA GLY A 776 16.78 12.60 9.36
C GLY A 776 17.92 12.39 8.37
N GLY A 777 18.75 13.39 8.27
CA GLY A 777 20.08 13.33 7.67
C GLY A 777 21.15 13.44 8.74
N PRO A 778 22.45 13.45 8.35
CA PRO A 778 23.54 13.66 9.29
C PRO A 778 23.48 15.01 10.02
N THR A 779 22.70 15.95 9.50
CA THR A 779 22.39 17.23 10.15
C THR A 779 20.94 17.64 9.85
N VAL A 780 20.40 18.57 10.63
CA VAL A 780 19.06 19.15 10.37
C VAL A 780 18.97 19.72 8.94
N ALA A 781 20.05 20.34 8.43
CA ALA A 781 20.08 20.90 7.07
C ALA A 781 19.98 19.82 5.97
N THR A 782 20.18 18.57 6.30
CA THR A 782 20.14 17.44 5.36
C THR A 782 18.93 16.52 5.58
N ALA A 783 17.94 16.97 6.35
CA ALA A 783 16.68 16.26 6.50
C ALA A 783 15.96 16.09 5.15
N VAL A 784 15.41 14.92 4.93
CA VAL A 784 14.75 14.53 3.68
C VAL A 784 13.30 14.16 3.88
N ALA A 785 12.54 14.17 2.81
CA ALA A 785 11.15 13.72 2.80
C ALA A 785 10.78 13.12 1.44
N GLN A 786 9.82 12.23 1.43
CA GLN A 786 9.10 11.87 0.22
C GLN A 786 7.88 12.77 0.06
N TYR A 787 7.47 12.96 -1.18
CA TYR A 787 6.34 13.80 -1.51
C TYR A 787 5.38 13.07 -2.45
N MET A 788 4.09 13.36 -2.31
CA MET A 788 3.11 13.00 -3.32
C MET A 788 3.53 13.60 -4.68
N ALA A 789 3.10 12.97 -5.76
CA ALA A 789 3.34 13.48 -7.11
C ALA A 789 2.90 14.95 -7.23
N PRO A 790 3.67 15.80 -7.93
CA PRO A 790 3.27 17.16 -8.22
C PRO A 790 1.99 17.17 -9.08
N ARG A 791 1.46 18.36 -9.40
CA ARG A 791 0.27 18.50 -10.26
C ARG A 791 0.41 17.67 -11.54
N THR A 792 -0.60 16.84 -11.81
CA THR A 792 -0.68 16.01 -13.00
C THR A 792 -1.94 16.30 -13.79
N VAL A 793 -1.83 16.23 -15.11
CA VAL A 793 -2.94 16.39 -16.06
C VAL A 793 -3.02 15.13 -16.90
N GLY A 794 -4.21 14.68 -17.23
CA GLY A 794 -4.41 13.52 -18.09
C GLY A 794 -5.73 13.55 -18.85
N ILE A 795 -5.80 12.71 -19.85
CA ILE A 795 -7.00 12.45 -20.66
C ILE A 795 -7.11 10.95 -20.92
N ASN A 796 -8.29 10.40 -20.71
CA ASN A 796 -8.63 9.01 -21.03
C ASN A 796 -9.74 8.98 -22.08
N VAL A 797 -9.67 8.02 -22.98
CA VAL A 797 -10.72 7.70 -23.96
C VAL A 797 -11.09 6.24 -23.77
N GLY A 798 -12.37 5.95 -23.60
CA GLY A 798 -12.87 4.60 -23.41
C GLY A 798 -13.99 4.24 -24.37
N TYR A 799 -14.10 2.95 -24.66
CA TYR A 799 -15.14 2.34 -25.48
C TYR A 799 -15.64 1.05 -24.82
N ASN A 800 -16.96 0.93 -24.70
CA ASN A 800 -17.65 -0.26 -24.19
C ASN A 800 -18.43 -0.92 -25.33
N PHE A 801 -18.43 -2.23 -25.41
CA PHE A 801 -19.06 -2.99 -26.48
C PHE A 801 -19.72 -4.28 -25.99
#